data_7264f215cc82ffd56a565334c3b544ec
#
_entry.id   7264f215cc82ffd56a565334c3b544ec
#
_cell.length_a   1.000
_cell.length_b   1.000
_cell.length_c   1.000
_cell.angle_alpha   90.00
_cell.angle_beta   90.00
_cell.angle_gamma   90.00
#
_symmetry.space_group_name_H-M   'P 1'
#
loop_
_entity.id
_entity.type
_entity.pdbx_description
1 polymer ?
#
loop_
_entity_poly.entity_id
_entity_poly.type
_entity_poly.pdbx_seq_one_letter_code
_entity_poly.pdbx_strand_id
1 'polypeptide(L)'
;LKGFSEHSMFLSIRKIRNQRYLYLLETVPGKKKGTHTNRIVKNLGNFDKLPEEVRNAYLDKKAKRELAKSFELKLREKDISSAVDTVAKTDAAPTRISNFNRLFPLNYGHLALKPLWEKDLGLKYKIEYLQKSSTEIKTWRLNDLLFYLCALKLIDPKSYFSASNSKSNFLYCPWNNVVQDNFYRALDFVYDHRESLIKHAVKSRLEQTKGQIKVAFFDCTNTWFETPYDDITWQVIRYTRKTTLRLRDQSLSNEEIQAYLESNEFLENLTDELELNKEDVLRMRGRSKKSRFAQPIVTVALAIDQTGFPIDCKVYAGNIAEIHTVEPMIESLKKKYSVKDIYFVADKGVNSGQKLEKIQEEKLGFVVAQKINAQQEKFEKEMLDLTGYRNYIVDDSGMFRVKSEGSVDKDKARFKVCDHVKKFYVEIEGTTKSGKPKKEQRSINCKIVYTFSPARRERELKDLEMQISKAAKAVSDGYLAGNPYKSGWRALLQTNKEAAQTPEEKEQYRAVGLKQDIIEERRRNAGYAALVFSHPKDKDAAALTDEEVLTTYHRLAGIEDCFRVMKSSFSIRPVHVRLKEHIVAHCYLCVLSLMLMRLVQEKLEAKKYTCSAEKITHALAQALVLPTPSSDGMPQMWLNMGLDPQFHRPEFTGKKKARLSQNALEDHGSVWHTYEKHREETPFAVDQILEAVGLNKLPLYGSTGEIKRILGIHSVTEENMLAPEYLENYRHVVNDNLRS
;
A
#
# COMPACT_ATOMS: atom_id res chain seq x y z
N LEU A 1 -26.80 -11.71 -13.96
CA LEU A 1 -26.76 -12.62 -12.79
C LEU A 1 -26.47 -14.09 -13.19
N LYS A 2 -25.43 -14.32 -14.02
CA LYS A 2 -24.91 -15.66 -14.25
C LYS A 2 -23.40 -15.62 -13.99
N GLY A 3 -22.93 -16.21 -12.89
CA GLY A 3 -21.50 -16.35 -12.63
C GLY A 3 -21.09 -16.39 -11.15
N PHE A 4 -21.91 -16.88 -10.27
CA PHE A 4 -21.46 -17.29 -8.94
C PHE A 4 -21.19 -18.80 -8.98
N SER A 5 -19.92 -19.21 -8.92
CA SER A 5 -19.56 -20.52 -8.45
C SER A 5 -19.82 -20.53 -6.94
N GLU A 6 -21.03 -20.90 -6.54
CA GLU A 6 -21.32 -21.27 -5.18
C GLU A 6 -20.33 -22.39 -4.82
N HIS A 7 -19.53 -22.18 -3.80
CA HIS A 7 -18.85 -23.26 -3.10
C HIS A 7 -19.93 -24.09 -2.43
N SER A 8 -20.52 -25.02 -3.19
CA SER A 8 -21.63 -25.82 -2.71
C SER A 8 -21.11 -26.85 -1.70
N MET A 9 -21.53 -26.72 -0.47
CA MET A 9 -21.33 -27.77 0.52
C MET A 9 -22.22 -28.97 0.18
N PHE A 10 -21.69 -30.15 0.38
CA PHE A 10 -22.43 -31.40 0.12
C PHE A 10 -22.11 -32.49 1.16
N LEU A 11 -23.04 -33.42 1.32
CA LEU A 11 -22.90 -34.53 2.23
C LEU A 11 -22.26 -35.74 1.55
N SER A 12 -21.30 -36.38 2.21
CA SER A 12 -20.66 -37.61 1.74
C SER A 12 -20.39 -38.58 2.86
N ILE A 13 -20.61 -39.88 2.59
CA ILE A 13 -20.27 -40.95 3.53
C ILE A 13 -18.85 -41.44 3.22
N ARG A 14 -18.05 -41.57 4.28
CA ARG A 14 -16.72 -42.22 4.20
C ARG A 14 -16.71 -43.43 5.14
N LYS A 15 -16.15 -44.54 4.65
CA LYS A 15 -15.99 -45.75 5.41
C LYS A 15 -14.61 -45.77 6.08
N ILE A 16 -14.58 -45.85 7.41
CA ILE A 16 -13.36 -45.92 8.20
C ILE A 16 -13.49 -47.12 9.16
N ARG A 17 -12.59 -48.07 9.08
CA ARG A 17 -12.57 -49.30 9.92
C ARG A 17 -13.94 -49.98 10.02
N ASN A 18 -14.53 -50.28 8.88
CA ASN A 18 -15.83 -50.94 8.74
C ASN A 18 -17.07 -50.17 9.27
N GLN A 19 -16.93 -48.91 9.70
CA GLN A 19 -18.03 -48.02 10.11
C GLN A 19 -18.19 -46.89 9.08
N ARG A 20 -19.45 -46.45 8.90
CA ARG A 20 -19.81 -45.37 7.97
C ARG A 20 -19.95 -44.07 8.74
N TYR A 21 -19.26 -43.02 8.30
CA TYR A 21 -19.35 -41.69 8.89
C TYR A 21 -19.84 -40.68 7.85
N LEU A 22 -20.77 -39.80 8.27
CA LEU A 22 -21.32 -38.75 7.46
C LEU A 22 -20.47 -37.48 7.63
N TYR A 23 -20.01 -36.89 6.52
CA TYR A 23 -19.25 -35.68 6.50
C TYR A 23 -19.95 -34.60 5.67
N LEU A 24 -19.87 -33.35 6.13
CA LEU A 24 -20.14 -32.18 5.34
C LEU A 24 -18.82 -31.76 4.68
N LEU A 25 -18.81 -31.65 3.36
CA LEU A 25 -17.66 -31.38 2.52
C LEU A 25 -17.92 -30.12 1.71
N GLU A 26 -16.85 -29.39 1.42
CA GLU A 26 -16.82 -28.24 0.53
C GLU A 26 -15.86 -28.52 -0.63
N THR A 27 -16.25 -28.17 -1.86
CA THR A 27 -15.37 -28.27 -3.02
C THR A 27 -14.49 -27.03 -3.08
N VAL A 28 -13.18 -27.21 -2.99
CA VAL A 28 -12.18 -26.13 -3.05
C VAL A 28 -11.24 -26.35 -4.23
N PRO A 29 -10.67 -25.27 -4.82
CA PRO A 29 -9.69 -25.39 -5.89
C PRO A 29 -8.49 -26.26 -5.45
N GLY A 30 -8.09 -27.20 -6.29
CA GLY A 30 -6.93 -28.05 -6.05
C GLY A 30 -5.61 -27.35 -6.34
N LYS A 31 -4.50 -27.94 -5.89
CA LYS A 31 -3.15 -27.38 -6.10
C LYS A 31 -2.74 -27.28 -7.57
N LYS A 32 -3.34 -28.03 -8.47
CA LYS A 32 -3.12 -27.93 -9.92
C LYS A 32 -4.25 -27.16 -10.58
N LYS A 33 -3.94 -26.27 -11.49
CA LYS A 33 -4.91 -25.43 -12.23
C LYS A 33 -5.95 -26.32 -12.92
N GLY A 34 -7.24 -26.06 -12.64
CA GLY A 34 -8.36 -26.84 -13.20
C GLY A 34 -8.76 -28.08 -12.40
N THR A 35 -8.08 -28.38 -11.30
CA THR A 35 -8.48 -29.48 -10.40
C THR A 35 -9.24 -28.95 -9.19
N HIS A 36 -10.18 -29.76 -8.68
CA HIS A 36 -10.93 -29.49 -7.47
C HIS A 36 -10.65 -30.58 -6.43
N THR A 37 -10.58 -30.21 -5.17
CA THR A 37 -10.44 -31.12 -4.04
C THR A 37 -11.55 -30.88 -3.04
N ASN A 38 -11.93 -31.91 -2.30
CA ASN A 38 -12.99 -31.81 -1.31
C ASN A 38 -12.39 -31.68 0.09
N ARG A 39 -12.65 -30.56 0.75
CA ARG A 39 -12.25 -30.28 2.13
C ARG A 39 -13.35 -30.73 3.09
N ILE A 40 -12.97 -31.39 4.18
CA ILE A 40 -13.90 -31.74 5.25
C ILE A 40 -14.18 -30.46 6.06
N VAL A 41 -15.44 -30.03 6.09
CA VAL A 41 -15.92 -28.92 6.90
C VAL A 41 -16.31 -29.43 8.29
N LYS A 42 -17.09 -30.53 8.35
CA LYS A 42 -17.53 -31.09 9.62
C LYS A 42 -17.73 -32.63 9.53
N ASN A 43 -17.39 -33.33 10.59
CA ASN A 43 -17.80 -34.72 10.81
C ASN A 43 -19.14 -34.71 11.56
N LEU A 44 -20.18 -35.26 10.96
CA LEU A 44 -21.54 -35.29 11.50
C LEU A 44 -21.81 -36.57 12.34
N GLY A 45 -20.83 -37.46 12.42
CA GLY A 45 -20.90 -38.65 13.24
C GLY A 45 -21.06 -39.95 12.46
N ASN A 46 -21.22 -41.06 13.20
CA ASN A 46 -21.45 -42.37 12.61
C ASN A 46 -22.81 -42.41 11.95
N PHE A 47 -22.86 -42.68 10.62
CA PHE A 47 -24.08 -42.63 9.81
C PHE A 47 -25.17 -43.59 10.32
N ASP A 48 -24.77 -44.77 10.78
CA ASP A 48 -25.73 -45.80 11.24
C ASP A 48 -26.37 -45.46 12.60
N LYS A 49 -25.76 -44.51 13.35
CA LYS A 49 -26.25 -44.00 14.63
C LYS A 49 -26.98 -42.66 14.54
N LEU A 50 -27.04 -42.05 13.35
CA LEU A 50 -27.76 -40.78 13.14
C LEU A 50 -29.29 -41.03 13.17
N PRO A 51 -30.10 -40.00 13.49
CA PRO A 51 -31.56 -40.06 13.41
C PRO A 51 -32.02 -40.56 12.03
N GLU A 52 -33.12 -41.32 12.04
CA GLU A 52 -33.66 -41.97 10.85
C GLU A 52 -34.01 -40.95 9.76
N GLU A 53 -34.52 -39.80 10.15
CA GLU A 53 -34.81 -38.67 9.24
C GLU A 53 -33.59 -38.22 8.47
N VAL A 54 -32.43 -38.11 9.13
CA VAL A 54 -31.13 -37.69 8.50
C VAL A 54 -30.63 -38.78 7.56
N ARG A 55 -30.78 -40.05 7.92
CA ARG A 55 -30.39 -41.20 7.10
C ARG A 55 -31.24 -41.29 5.82
N ASN A 56 -32.58 -41.15 5.97
CA ASN A 56 -33.51 -41.17 4.85
C ASN A 56 -33.32 -39.96 3.91
N ALA A 57 -33.11 -38.74 4.47
CA ALA A 57 -32.80 -37.56 3.70
C ALA A 57 -31.48 -37.66 2.91
N TYR A 58 -30.50 -38.42 3.42
CA TYR A 58 -29.25 -38.66 2.67
C TYR A 58 -29.47 -39.55 1.43
N LEU A 59 -30.43 -40.44 1.44
CA LEU A 59 -30.73 -41.37 0.34
C LEU A 59 -31.49 -40.68 -0.82
N ASP A 60 -32.26 -39.66 -0.53
CA ASP A 60 -32.96 -38.86 -1.54
C ASP A 60 -32.07 -37.70 -2.03
N LYS A 61 -31.96 -37.54 -3.34
CA LYS A 61 -31.05 -36.54 -3.99
C LYS A 61 -31.46 -35.11 -3.68
N LYS A 62 -32.74 -34.79 -3.56
CA LYS A 62 -33.29 -33.46 -3.26
C LYS A 62 -33.18 -33.17 -1.77
N ALA A 63 -33.64 -34.07 -0.95
CA ALA A 63 -33.58 -33.98 0.53
C ALA A 63 -32.13 -33.92 1.03
N LYS A 64 -31.19 -34.61 0.38
CA LYS A 64 -29.76 -34.54 0.68
C LYS A 64 -29.18 -33.13 0.47
N ARG A 65 -29.61 -32.41 -0.58
CA ARG A 65 -29.17 -31.03 -0.85
C ARG A 65 -29.75 -30.05 0.17
N GLU A 66 -31.03 -30.23 0.54
CA GLU A 66 -31.69 -29.42 1.56
C GLU A 66 -31.07 -29.65 2.94
N LEU A 67 -30.78 -30.89 3.28
CA LEU A 67 -30.10 -31.28 4.51
C LEU A 67 -28.67 -30.66 4.57
N ALA A 68 -27.92 -30.66 3.48
CA ALA A 68 -26.60 -30.01 3.41
C ALA A 68 -26.69 -28.49 3.65
N LYS A 69 -27.69 -27.83 3.05
CA LYS A 69 -27.98 -26.41 3.29
C LYS A 69 -28.36 -26.09 4.72
N SER A 70 -29.17 -26.96 5.35
CA SER A 70 -29.57 -26.78 6.76
C SER A 70 -28.39 -26.91 7.72
N PHE A 71 -27.44 -27.81 7.45
CA PHE A 71 -26.20 -27.90 8.23
C PHE A 71 -25.27 -26.69 7.98
N GLU A 72 -25.22 -26.17 6.76
CA GLU A 72 -24.50 -24.96 6.43
C GLU A 72 -25.06 -23.74 7.17
N LEU A 73 -26.39 -23.58 7.19
CA LEU A 73 -27.08 -22.52 7.94
C LEU A 73 -26.80 -22.61 9.43
N LYS A 74 -26.95 -23.80 10.03
CA LYS A 74 -26.66 -24.03 11.46
C LYS A 74 -25.19 -23.78 11.83
N LEU A 75 -24.22 -23.99 10.91
CA LEU A 75 -22.85 -23.64 11.14
C LEU A 75 -22.67 -22.14 11.14
N ARG A 76 -23.28 -21.43 10.17
CA ARG A 76 -23.27 -19.95 10.10
C ARG A 76 -23.98 -19.32 11.30
N GLU A 77 -25.10 -19.87 11.75
CA GLU A 77 -25.79 -19.40 12.96
C GLU A 77 -24.93 -19.61 14.21
N LYS A 78 -24.21 -20.74 14.31
CA LYS A 78 -23.32 -21.01 15.44
C LYS A 78 -22.09 -20.10 15.43
N ASP A 79 -21.56 -19.77 14.25
CA ASP A 79 -20.47 -18.80 14.10
C ASP A 79 -20.95 -17.38 14.44
N ILE A 80 -22.18 -17.03 14.06
CA ILE A 80 -22.83 -15.76 14.42
C ILE A 80 -23.16 -15.75 15.92
N SER A 81 -23.71 -16.82 16.48
CA SER A 81 -24.00 -16.94 17.91
C SER A 81 -22.73 -16.90 18.74
N SER A 82 -21.65 -17.58 18.31
CA SER A 82 -20.36 -17.51 18.99
C SER A 82 -19.72 -16.12 18.89
N ALA A 83 -19.92 -15.41 17.78
CA ALA A 83 -19.51 -14.02 17.61
C ALA A 83 -20.37 -13.07 18.45
N VAL A 84 -21.69 -13.28 18.50
CA VAL A 84 -22.62 -12.51 19.35
C VAL A 84 -22.39 -12.82 20.82
N ASP A 85 -22.16 -14.06 21.21
CA ASP A 85 -21.77 -14.45 22.59
C ASP A 85 -20.40 -13.89 22.97
N THR A 86 -19.49 -13.73 22.03
CA THR A 86 -18.20 -13.07 22.25
C THR A 86 -18.40 -11.57 22.40
N VAL A 87 -19.31 -10.95 21.64
CA VAL A 87 -19.64 -9.51 21.77
C VAL A 87 -20.48 -9.25 23.03
N ALA A 88 -21.44 -10.10 23.37
CA ALA A 88 -22.25 -9.97 24.60
C ALA A 88 -21.44 -10.23 25.88
N LYS A 89 -20.36 -11.01 25.80
CA LYS A 89 -19.43 -11.23 26.92
C LYS A 89 -18.38 -10.14 27.05
N THR A 90 -18.27 -9.22 26.09
CA THR A 90 -17.39 -8.03 26.19
C THR A 90 -18.03 -6.88 26.97
N ASP A 91 -19.33 -6.92 27.27
CA ASP A 91 -20.00 -6.02 28.22
C ASP A 91 -19.92 -6.51 29.69
N ALA A 92 -19.56 -7.76 29.92
CA ALA A 92 -19.06 -8.23 31.20
C ALA A 92 -17.58 -7.86 31.30
N ALA A 93 -17.17 -7.25 32.41
CA ALA A 93 -15.79 -6.89 32.73
C ALA A 93 -14.79 -7.89 32.15
N PRO A 94 -13.68 -7.44 31.51
CA PRO A 94 -12.84 -8.31 30.70
C PRO A 94 -12.54 -9.58 31.49
N THR A 95 -13.01 -10.73 30.96
CA THR A 95 -12.72 -12.03 31.56
C THR A 95 -11.21 -12.14 31.56
N ARG A 96 -10.61 -11.97 32.74
CA ARG A 96 -9.18 -12.13 32.95
C ARG A 96 -8.79 -13.45 32.29
N ILE A 97 -7.95 -13.37 31.26
CA ILE A 97 -7.27 -14.57 30.78
C ILE A 97 -6.32 -14.93 31.92
N SER A 98 -6.72 -15.90 32.74
CA SER A 98 -6.11 -16.30 34.01
C SER A 98 -4.74 -16.98 33.86
N ASN A 99 -3.99 -16.72 32.77
CA ASN A 99 -2.69 -17.33 32.49
C ASN A 99 -1.59 -16.32 32.14
N PHE A 100 -1.73 -15.04 32.50
CA PHE A 100 -0.66 -14.07 32.32
C PHE A 100 0.21 -13.92 33.58
N ASN A 101 0.82 -15.00 34.01
CA ASN A 101 1.88 -14.95 35.04
C ASN A 101 3.25 -14.53 34.47
N ARG A 102 3.30 -13.83 33.31
CA ARG A 102 4.55 -13.39 32.70
C ARG A 102 4.44 -11.95 32.24
N LEU A 103 5.49 -11.18 32.51
CA LEU A 103 5.68 -9.86 31.94
C LEU A 103 6.00 -10.01 30.44
N PHE A 104 5.47 -9.12 29.62
CA PHE A 104 5.82 -9.03 28.22
C PHE A 104 6.61 -7.75 27.91
N PRO A 105 7.49 -7.77 26.90
CA PRO A 105 8.27 -6.60 26.52
C PRO A 105 7.40 -5.48 25.99
N LEU A 106 7.76 -4.23 26.31
CA LEU A 106 7.10 -3.01 25.83
C LEU A 106 7.92 -2.35 24.72
N ASN A 107 7.26 -1.93 23.67
CA ASN A 107 7.91 -1.26 22.56
C ASN A 107 8.18 0.22 22.88
N TYR A 108 9.41 0.69 22.63
CA TYR A 108 9.81 2.09 22.76
C TYR A 108 10.14 2.77 21.42
N GLY A 109 10.05 2.03 20.30
CA GLY A 109 10.42 2.54 18.97
C GLY A 109 9.66 3.79 18.53
N HIS A 110 8.42 3.97 18.99
CA HIS A 110 7.64 5.18 18.73
C HIS A 110 8.31 6.44 19.35
N LEU A 111 9.04 6.30 20.45
CA LEU A 111 9.73 7.44 21.09
C LEU A 111 10.84 8.01 20.21
N ALA A 112 11.46 7.19 19.34
CA ALA A 112 12.38 7.66 18.32
C ALA A 112 11.69 8.51 17.25
N LEU A 113 10.41 8.29 16.98
CA LEU A 113 9.63 9.04 15.97
C LEU A 113 9.03 10.33 16.54
N LYS A 114 8.90 10.45 17.85
CA LYS A 114 8.26 11.59 18.52
C LYS A 114 8.91 12.93 18.21
N PRO A 115 10.26 13.10 18.26
CA PRO A 115 10.91 14.36 17.87
C PRO A 115 10.60 14.75 16.41
N LEU A 116 10.53 13.78 15.51
CA LEU A 116 10.21 14.03 14.08
C LEU A 116 8.78 14.55 13.92
N TRP A 117 7.83 13.96 14.63
CA TRP A 117 6.44 14.38 14.64
C TRP A 117 6.24 15.79 15.21
N GLU A 118 6.85 16.05 16.38
CA GLU A 118 6.65 17.28 17.14
C GLU A 118 7.45 18.45 16.55
N LYS A 119 8.71 18.23 16.18
CA LYS A 119 9.63 19.29 15.73
C LYS A 119 9.74 19.36 14.23
N ASP A 120 10.15 18.25 13.55
CA ASP A 120 10.44 18.30 12.11
C ASP A 120 9.16 18.53 11.29
N LEU A 121 8.05 17.86 11.62
CA LEU A 121 6.76 18.05 10.97
C LEU A 121 5.89 19.12 11.64
N GLY A 122 6.16 19.49 12.88
CA GLY A 122 5.37 20.45 13.65
C GLY A 122 3.90 20.06 13.88
N LEU A 123 3.57 18.76 13.68
CA LEU A 123 2.17 18.28 13.64
C LEU A 123 1.48 18.37 14.98
N LYS A 124 2.18 18.16 16.11
CA LYS A 124 1.62 18.36 17.44
C LYS A 124 0.99 19.75 17.58
N TYR A 125 1.77 20.78 17.27
CA TYR A 125 1.34 22.17 17.36
C TYR A 125 0.11 22.45 16.48
N LYS A 126 0.15 21.93 15.25
CA LYS A 126 -0.94 22.12 14.29
C LYS A 126 -2.23 21.42 14.71
N ILE A 127 -2.14 20.19 15.20
CA ILE A 127 -3.30 19.41 15.66
C ILE A 127 -3.92 20.06 16.90
N GLU A 128 -3.11 20.43 17.89
CA GLU A 128 -3.58 21.10 19.09
C GLU A 128 -4.24 22.46 18.77
N TYR A 129 -3.69 23.23 17.82
CA TYR A 129 -4.30 24.48 17.35
C TYR A 129 -5.65 24.22 16.68
N LEU A 130 -5.74 23.27 15.77
CA LEU A 130 -7.00 22.92 15.09
C LEU A 130 -8.04 22.38 16.07
N GLN A 131 -7.63 21.60 17.06
CA GLN A 131 -8.52 21.08 18.09
C GLN A 131 -9.10 22.21 18.95
N LYS A 132 -8.28 23.20 19.33
CA LYS A 132 -8.74 24.38 20.11
C LYS A 132 -9.69 25.29 19.32
N SER A 133 -9.50 25.42 18.02
CA SER A 133 -10.36 26.23 17.14
C SER A 133 -11.65 25.52 16.72
N SER A 134 -11.81 24.23 17.06
CA SER A 134 -13.04 23.47 16.81
C SER A 134 -14.11 23.79 17.87
N THR A 135 -15.38 23.87 17.45
CA THR A 135 -16.53 24.01 18.35
C THR A 135 -16.80 22.74 19.18
N GLU A 136 -16.25 21.60 18.77
CA GLU A 136 -16.35 20.35 19.51
C GLU A 136 -15.32 20.31 20.64
N ILE A 137 -15.79 20.21 21.89
CA ILE A 137 -14.92 19.97 23.05
C ILE A 137 -14.45 18.53 23.02
N LYS A 138 -13.18 18.32 22.65
CA LYS A 138 -12.54 17.01 22.68
C LYS A 138 -11.76 16.87 23.98
N THR A 139 -12.22 15.99 24.85
CA THR A 139 -11.61 15.74 26.19
C THR A 139 -10.44 14.73 26.11
N TRP A 140 -10.28 14.06 24.96
CA TRP A 140 -9.25 13.04 24.77
C TRP A 140 -8.04 13.58 23.97
N ARG A 141 -6.90 12.94 24.13
CA ARG A 141 -5.61 13.38 23.56
C ARG A 141 -5.50 13.05 22.07
N LEU A 142 -6.12 13.89 21.23
CA LEU A 142 -6.17 13.69 19.78
C LEU A 142 -4.78 13.63 19.12
N ASN A 143 -3.87 14.55 19.47
CA ASN A 143 -2.51 14.53 18.93
C ASN A 143 -1.78 13.22 19.25
N ASP A 144 -1.87 12.77 20.49
CA ASP A 144 -1.19 11.55 20.91
C ASP A 144 -1.75 10.31 20.20
N LEU A 145 -3.06 10.27 19.98
CA LEU A 145 -3.69 9.20 19.22
C LEU A 145 -3.28 9.21 17.74
N LEU A 146 -3.27 10.37 17.09
CA LEU A 146 -2.86 10.48 15.68
C LEU A 146 -1.37 10.13 15.52
N PHE A 147 -0.54 10.56 16.44
CA PHE A 147 0.86 10.13 16.48
C PHE A 147 0.99 8.61 16.61
N TYR A 148 0.25 8.01 17.56
CA TYR A 148 0.23 6.55 17.73
C TYR A 148 -0.17 5.82 16.45
N LEU A 149 -1.25 6.25 15.80
CA LEU A 149 -1.73 5.63 14.56
C LEU A 149 -0.67 5.72 13.43
N CYS A 150 0.04 6.84 13.34
CA CYS A 150 1.12 6.99 12.36
C CYS A 150 2.36 6.16 12.73
N ALA A 151 2.78 6.18 13.99
CA ALA A 151 3.92 5.38 14.47
C ALA A 151 3.66 3.88 14.34
N LEU A 152 2.42 3.45 14.60
CA LEU A 152 2.02 2.05 14.47
C LEU A 152 2.16 1.52 13.04
N LYS A 153 2.00 2.38 12.01
CA LYS A 153 2.25 1.99 10.61
C LYS A 153 3.73 1.61 10.37
N LEU A 154 4.65 2.21 11.12
CA LEU A 154 6.08 1.91 10.99
C LEU A 154 6.51 0.74 11.89
N ILE A 155 5.79 0.46 12.97
CA ILE A 155 6.20 -0.52 14.00
C ILE A 155 5.46 -1.85 13.80
N ASP A 156 4.13 -1.81 13.74
CA ASP A 156 3.27 -3.00 13.68
C ASP A 156 1.91 -2.63 13.04
N PRO A 157 1.85 -2.55 11.70
CA PRO A 157 0.66 -2.11 11.00
C PRO A 157 -0.56 -2.99 11.29
N LYS A 158 -1.62 -2.38 11.82
CA LYS A 158 -2.86 -3.06 12.24
C LYS A 158 -4.10 -2.32 11.76
N SER A 159 -5.26 -3.00 11.82
CA SER A 159 -6.56 -2.34 11.70
C SER A 159 -6.79 -1.42 12.91
N TYR A 160 -7.68 -0.42 12.78
CA TYR A 160 -7.98 0.51 13.88
C TYR A 160 -8.56 -0.19 15.10
N PHE A 161 -9.35 -1.25 14.88
CA PHE A 161 -9.85 -2.12 15.94
C PHE A 161 -8.69 -2.82 16.68
N SER A 162 -7.79 -3.48 15.94
CA SER A 162 -6.63 -4.14 16.56
C SER A 162 -5.67 -3.14 17.22
N ALA A 163 -5.54 -1.94 16.65
CA ALA A 163 -4.75 -0.85 17.23
C ALA A 163 -5.30 -0.41 18.59
N SER A 164 -6.63 -0.31 18.73
CA SER A 164 -7.26 0.04 20.01
C SER A 164 -7.01 -1.01 21.10
N ASN A 165 -6.90 -2.28 20.74
CA ASN A 165 -6.65 -3.39 21.66
C ASN A 165 -5.16 -3.58 22.04
N SER A 166 -4.22 -3.07 21.22
CA SER A 166 -2.79 -3.20 21.44
C SER A 166 -2.10 -1.91 21.92
N LYS A 167 -2.89 -0.91 22.30
CA LYS A 167 -2.38 0.42 22.72
C LYS A 167 -1.49 0.38 23.96
N SER A 168 -1.67 -0.60 24.86
CA SER A 168 -0.90 -0.78 26.10
C SER A 168 0.43 -1.53 25.90
N ASN A 169 0.78 -1.96 24.69
CA ASN A 169 2.01 -2.69 24.40
C ASN A 169 3.24 -1.77 24.23
N PHE A 170 3.11 -0.50 24.61
CA PHE A 170 4.14 0.51 24.40
C PHE A 170 4.62 1.08 25.75
N LEU A 171 5.91 1.38 25.79
CA LEU A 171 6.48 2.15 26.91
C LEU A 171 6.01 3.60 26.77
N TYR A 172 5.38 4.16 27.80
CA TYR A 172 4.77 5.48 27.76
C TYR A 172 3.73 5.63 26.65
N CYS A 173 2.50 5.33 26.98
CA CYS A 173 1.36 5.40 26.07
C CYS A 173 0.30 6.43 26.52
N PRO A 174 0.49 7.73 26.22
CA PRO A 174 -0.43 8.79 26.64
C PRO A 174 -1.83 8.67 26.02
N TRP A 175 -2.01 7.81 25.02
CA TRP A 175 -3.27 7.44 24.37
C TRP A 175 -4.01 6.28 25.06
N ASN A 176 -3.51 5.74 26.17
CA ASN A 176 -4.06 4.50 26.76
C ASN A 176 -5.53 4.62 27.15
N ASN A 177 -5.95 5.78 27.65
CA ASN A 177 -7.33 6.03 28.08
C ASN A 177 -8.30 6.37 26.92
N VAL A 178 -7.83 6.33 25.67
CA VAL A 178 -8.66 6.61 24.50
C VAL A 178 -9.51 5.38 24.16
N VAL A 179 -10.84 5.55 24.11
CA VAL A 179 -11.76 4.48 23.76
C VAL A 179 -11.79 4.22 22.26
N GLN A 180 -12.26 3.03 21.86
CA GLN A 180 -12.24 2.58 20.46
C GLN A 180 -12.92 3.55 19.49
N ASP A 181 -14.06 4.13 19.85
CA ASP A 181 -14.79 5.08 18.99
C ASP A 181 -13.96 6.31 18.64
N ASN A 182 -13.07 6.74 19.53
CA ASN A 182 -12.21 7.89 19.26
C ASN A 182 -11.17 7.61 18.17
N PHE A 183 -10.84 6.34 17.90
CA PHE A 183 -10.00 5.96 16.74
C PHE A 183 -10.68 6.32 15.43
N TYR A 184 -11.98 6.11 15.32
CA TYR A 184 -12.75 6.47 14.13
C TYR A 184 -13.02 7.98 14.06
N ARG A 185 -13.34 8.63 15.19
CA ARG A 185 -13.44 10.10 15.25
C ARG A 185 -12.12 10.80 14.91
N ALA A 186 -10.99 10.19 15.20
CA ALA A 186 -9.70 10.71 14.75
C ALA A 186 -9.56 10.66 13.21
N LEU A 187 -10.18 9.67 12.55
CA LEU A 187 -10.24 9.63 11.08
C LEU A 187 -11.10 10.77 10.52
N ASP A 188 -12.25 11.06 11.14
CA ASP A 188 -13.09 12.20 10.76
C ASP A 188 -12.29 13.50 10.83
N PHE A 189 -11.57 13.73 11.93
CA PHE A 189 -10.69 14.89 12.08
C PHE A 189 -9.61 14.94 10.99
N VAL A 190 -8.97 13.81 10.69
CA VAL A 190 -7.95 13.75 9.61
C VAL A 190 -8.59 14.07 8.27
N TYR A 191 -9.77 13.56 7.97
CA TYR A 191 -10.48 13.83 6.73
C TYR A 191 -10.75 15.34 6.56
N ASP A 192 -11.27 15.99 7.58
CA ASP A 192 -11.61 17.43 7.55
C ASP A 192 -10.38 18.32 7.41
N HIS A 193 -9.28 17.93 8.04
CA HIS A 193 -8.07 18.74 8.11
C HIS A 193 -6.89 18.23 7.24
N ARG A 194 -7.10 17.19 6.44
CA ARG A 194 -6.07 16.47 5.65
C ARG A 194 -5.13 17.39 4.87
N GLU A 195 -5.69 18.35 4.14
CA GLU A 195 -4.92 19.28 3.32
C GLU A 195 -4.06 20.22 4.19
N SER A 196 -4.63 20.68 5.31
CA SER A 196 -3.95 21.56 6.24
C SER A 196 -2.80 20.86 6.98
N LEU A 197 -2.98 19.59 7.34
CA LEU A 197 -1.96 18.78 8.01
C LEU A 197 -0.75 18.55 7.08
N ILE A 198 -0.99 18.11 5.84
CA ILE A 198 0.07 17.91 4.85
C ILE A 198 0.82 19.23 4.57
N LYS A 199 0.05 20.30 4.29
CA LYS A 199 0.63 21.61 4.01
C LYS A 199 1.52 22.10 5.16
N HIS A 200 1.07 21.91 6.40
CA HIS A 200 1.84 22.32 7.58
C HIS A 200 3.12 21.50 7.74
N ALA A 201 3.03 20.18 7.63
CA ALA A 201 4.19 19.29 7.75
C ALA A 201 5.26 19.60 6.70
N VAL A 202 4.88 19.82 5.44
CA VAL A 202 5.80 20.20 4.37
C VAL A 202 6.44 21.57 4.63
N LYS A 203 5.65 22.59 5.03
CA LYS A 203 6.16 23.90 5.36
C LYS A 203 7.17 23.86 6.51
N SER A 204 6.82 23.17 7.61
CA SER A 204 7.71 23.02 8.76
C SER A 204 9.06 22.43 8.35
N ARG A 205 9.06 21.36 7.54
CA ARG A 205 10.30 20.78 7.02
C ARG A 205 11.09 21.74 6.12
N LEU A 206 10.43 22.44 5.20
CA LEU A 206 11.10 23.38 4.29
C LEU A 206 11.75 24.54 5.05
N GLU A 207 11.09 25.06 6.08
CA GLU A 207 11.62 26.12 6.96
C GLU A 207 12.89 25.64 7.68
N GLN A 208 12.90 24.43 8.22
CA GLN A 208 14.04 23.86 8.95
C GLN A 208 15.24 23.57 8.02
N THR A 209 14.96 23.04 6.84
CA THR A 209 16.00 22.69 5.86
C THR A 209 16.42 23.88 4.99
N LYS A 210 15.75 25.03 5.12
CA LYS A 210 15.86 26.17 4.18
C LYS A 210 15.69 25.74 2.72
N GLY A 211 14.86 24.69 2.52
CA GLY A 211 14.66 24.04 1.24
C GLY A 211 13.57 24.70 0.41
N GLN A 212 13.55 24.37 -0.87
CA GLN A 212 12.51 24.76 -1.81
C GLN A 212 12.06 23.55 -2.64
N ILE A 213 10.80 23.55 -3.05
CA ILE A 213 10.30 22.55 -3.99
C ILE A 213 10.62 23.04 -5.41
N LYS A 214 11.54 22.34 -6.08
CA LYS A 214 11.95 22.61 -7.45
C LYS A 214 11.39 21.61 -8.45
N VAL A 215 11.13 20.40 -7.99
CA VAL A 215 10.63 19.28 -8.79
C VAL A 215 9.51 18.60 -8.01
N ALA A 216 8.42 18.29 -8.69
CA ALA A 216 7.35 17.45 -8.18
C ALA A 216 7.21 16.18 -9.02
N PHE A 217 7.56 15.04 -8.45
CA PHE A 217 7.27 13.73 -9.04
C PHE A 217 5.85 13.33 -8.73
N PHE A 218 5.17 12.84 -9.74
CA PHE A 218 3.76 12.46 -9.64
C PHE A 218 3.53 11.06 -10.20
N ASP A 219 2.79 10.24 -9.46
CA ASP A 219 2.25 8.97 -9.94
C ASP A 219 1.01 8.57 -9.11
N CYS A 220 0.28 7.57 -9.63
CA CYS A 220 -0.90 7.01 -9.00
C CYS A 220 -0.71 5.54 -8.65
N THR A 221 -1.35 5.13 -7.57
CA THR A 221 -1.43 3.71 -7.20
C THR A 221 -2.83 3.35 -6.78
N ASN A 222 -3.13 2.04 -6.78
CA ASN A 222 -4.43 1.52 -6.36
C ASN A 222 -4.30 0.79 -5.03
N THR A 223 -5.28 0.99 -4.16
CA THR A 223 -5.53 0.13 -3.00
C THR A 223 -6.88 -0.56 -3.16
N TRP A 224 -7.04 -1.75 -2.61
CA TRP A 224 -8.24 -2.59 -2.77
C TRP A 224 -8.88 -2.94 -1.44
N PHE A 225 -10.09 -3.48 -1.55
CA PHE A 225 -10.90 -3.94 -0.42
C PHE A 225 -11.17 -5.43 -0.53
N GLU A 226 -11.17 -6.14 0.59
CA GLU A 226 -11.57 -7.55 0.65
C GLU A 226 -13.11 -7.69 0.66
N THR A 227 -13.76 -7.10 -0.34
CA THR A 227 -15.21 -7.18 -0.57
C THR A 227 -15.47 -7.27 -2.07
N PRO A 228 -16.49 -8.01 -2.51
CA PRO A 228 -16.88 -8.04 -3.92
C PRO A 228 -17.77 -6.85 -4.32
N TYR A 229 -18.25 -6.06 -3.36
CA TYR A 229 -19.22 -4.98 -3.59
C TYR A 229 -18.55 -3.62 -3.65
N ASP A 230 -18.80 -2.88 -4.73
CA ASP A 230 -18.49 -1.45 -4.83
C ASP A 230 -19.53 -0.59 -4.10
N ASP A 231 -19.30 0.72 -4.03
CA ASP A 231 -20.18 1.62 -3.29
C ASP A 231 -21.57 1.72 -3.89
N ILE A 232 -21.70 1.68 -5.22
CA ILE A 232 -23.01 1.68 -5.88
C ILE A 232 -23.78 0.42 -5.50
N THR A 233 -23.15 -0.75 -5.60
CA THR A 233 -23.79 -2.01 -5.21
C THR A 233 -24.19 -2.00 -3.73
N TRP A 234 -23.37 -1.42 -2.85
CA TRP A 234 -23.71 -1.27 -1.43
C TRP A 234 -24.89 -0.32 -1.20
N GLN A 235 -24.97 0.79 -1.92
CA GLN A 235 -26.10 1.70 -1.85
C GLN A 235 -27.40 1.02 -2.27
N VAL A 236 -27.37 0.27 -3.38
CA VAL A 236 -28.52 -0.55 -3.83
C VAL A 236 -28.96 -1.55 -2.75
N ILE A 237 -28.02 -2.36 -2.23
CA ILE A 237 -28.32 -3.35 -1.19
C ILE A 237 -28.93 -2.69 0.05
N ARG A 238 -28.35 -1.57 0.49
CA ARG A 238 -28.79 -0.82 1.67
C ARG A 238 -30.20 -0.25 1.49
N TYR A 239 -30.45 0.37 0.35
CA TYR A 239 -31.76 0.95 0.01
C TYR A 239 -32.83 -0.14 -0.07
N THR A 240 -32.58 -1.21 -0.82
CA THR A 240 -33.48 -2.36 -0.93
C THR A 240 -33.83 -2.95 0.44
N ARG A 241 -32.79 -3.16 1.27
CA ARG A 241 -33.02 -3.66 2.65
C ARG A 241 -33.87 -2.72 3.51
N LYS A 242 -33.55 -1.42 3.47
CA LYS A 242 -34.31 -0.39 4.20
C LYS A 242 -35.79 -0.37 3.77
N THR A 243 -36.03 -0.42 2.47
CA THR A 243 -37.37 -0.46 1.87
C THR A 243 -38.09 -1.73 2.26
N THR A 244 -37.47 -2.89 2.15
CA THR A 244 -38.03 -4.19 2.58
C THR A 244 -38.45 -4.17 4.04
N LEU A 245 -37.61 -3.65 4.94
CA LEU A 245 -37.96 -3.56 6.37
C LEU A 245 -39.15 -2.62 6.58
N ARG A 246 -39.18 -1.45 5.95
CA ARG A 246 -40.30 -0.52 6.03
C ARG A 246 -41.62 -1.15 5.57
N LEU A 247 -41.61 -1.90 4.45
CA LEU A 247 -42.79 -2.57 3.93
C LEU A 247 -43.26 -3.71 4.84
N ARG A 248 -42.35 -4.44 5.46
CA ARG A 248 -42.67 -5.44 6.49
C ARG A 248 -43.32 -4.84 7.74
N ASP A 249 -42.81 -3.69 8.19
CA ASP A 249 -43.40 -2.95 9.30
C ASP A 249 -44.82 -2.45 8.97
N GLN A 250 -45.14 -2.27 7.67
CA GLN A 250 -46.48 -1.98 7.16
C GLN A 250 -47.33 -3.24 6.95
N SER A 251 -46.86 -4.42 7.38
CA SER A 251 -47.56 -5.69 7.32
C SER A 251 -47.85 -6.23 5.91
N LEU A 252 -47.05 -5.83 4.89
CA LEU A 252 -47.16 -6.39 3.53
C LEU A 252 -46.63 -7.84 3.51
N SER A 253 -47.25 -8.67 2.69
CA SER A 253 -46.80 -10.03 2.42
C SER A 253 -45.48 -10.05 1.64
N ASN A 254 -44.80 -11.21 1.63
CA ASN A 254 -43.55 -11.33 0.86
C ASN A 254 -43.77 -11.20 -0.64
N GLU A 255 -44.95 -11.62 -1.16
CA GLU A 255 -45.32 -11.45 -2.57
C GLU A 255 -45.54 -10.01 -2.93
N GLU A 256 -46.22 -9.23 -2.10
CA GLU A 256 -46.43 -7.79 -2.31
C GLU A 256 -45.11 -7.00 -2.22
N ILE A 257 -44.25 -7.36 -1.29
CA ILE A 257 -42.90 -6.77 -1.18
C ILE A 257 -42.09 -7.04 -2.44
N GLN A 258 -42.11 -8.29 -2.92
CA GLN A 258 -41.37 -8.66 -4.14
C GLN A 258 -41.92 -7.90 -5.37
N ALA A 259 -43.23 -7.81 -5.51
CA ALA A 259 -43.87 -7.05 -6.58
C ALA A 259 -43.50 -5.56 -6.54
N TYR A 260 -43.43 -4.94 -5.35
CA TYR A 260 -42.96 -3.57 -5.20
C TYR A 260 -41.50 -3.39 -5.60
N LEU A 261 -40.61 -4.32 -5.17
CA LEU A 261 -39.19 -4.26 -5.53
C LEU A 261 -38.91 -4.45 -7.04
N GLU A 262 -39.85 -5.00 -7.77
CA GLU A 262 -39.80 -5.16 -9.23
C GLU A 262 -40.53 -4.01 -9.97
N SER A 263 -41.20 -3.09 -9.25
CA SER A 263 -41.95 -2.01 -9.85
C SER A 263 -41.07 -0.87 -10.40
N ASN A 264 -41.62 -0.12 -11.38
CA ASN A 264 -40.98 1.10 -11.89
C ASN A 264 -40.83 2.16 -10.80
N GLU A 265 -41.80 2.27 -9.90
CA GLU A 265 -41.75 3.22 -8.77
C GLU A 265 -40.53 2.96 -7.87
N PHE A 266 -40.26 1.69 -7.55
CA PHE A 266 -39.05 1.35 -6.78
C PHE A 266 -37.75 1.71 -7.54
N LEU A 267 -37.71 1.45 -8.85
CA LEU A 267 -36.54 1.74 -9.67
C LEU A 267 -36.28 3.25 -9.79
N GLU A 268 -37.33 4.07 -9.93
CA GLU A 268 -37.24 5.53 -9.93
C GLU A 268 -36.72 6.04 -8.59
N ASN A 269 -37.34 5.64 -7.50
CA ASN A 269 -36.92 6.01 -6.15
C ASN A 269 -35.48 5.57 -5.82
N LEU A 270 -35.06 4.38 -6.30
CA LEU A 270 -33.67 3.91 -6.17
C LEU A 270 -32.71 4.78 -6.98
N THR A 271 -33.11 5.18 -8.19
CA THR A 271 -32.28 6.04 -9.04
C THR A 271 -32.06 7.40 -8.40
N ASP A 272 -33.11 8.00 -7.84
CA ASP A 272 -33.04 9.26 -7.11
C ASP A 272 -32.12 9.14 -5.88
N GLU A 273 -32.24 8.06 -5.11
CA GLU A 273 -31.38 7.81 -3.95
C GLU A 273 -29.89 7.66 -4.36
N LEU A 274 -29.62 6.98 -5.48
CA LEU A 274 -28.27 6.84 -6.00
C LEU A 274 -27.69 8.17 -6.49
N GLU A 275 -28.51 9.02 -7.12
CA GLU A 275 -28.07 10.34 -7.58
C GLU A 275 -27.78 11.28 -6.39
N LEU A 276 -28.61 11.25 -5.34
CA LEU A 276 -28.40 12.01 -4.11
C LEU A 276 -27.08 11.62 -3.42
N ASN A 277 -26.70 10.35 -3.47
CA ASN A 277 -25.51 9.83 -2.78
C ASN A 277 -24.32 9.60 -3.73
N LYS A 278 -24.35 10.14 -4.95
CA LYS A 278 -23.26 9.94 -5.94
C LYS A 278 -21.91 10.46 -5.49
N GLU A 279 -21.90 11.51 -4.66
CA GLU A 279 -20.65 12.06 -4.14
C GLU A 279 -19.99 11.15 -3.12
N ASP A 280 -20.72 10.22 -2.49
CA ASP A 280 -20.20 9.25 -1.53
C ASP A 280 -19.55 8.04 -2.20
N VAL A 281 -19.62 7.95 -3.52
CA VAL A 281 -19.04 6.85 -4.29
C VAL A 281 -17.53 7.02 -4.42
N LEU A 282 -16.78 6.13 -3.82
CA LEU A 282 -15.32 6.09 -3.86
C LEU A 282 -14.75 4.71 -4.27
N ARG A 283 -15.29 3.64 -3.66
CA ARG A 283 -14.90 2.27 -3.97
C ARG A 283 -15.56 1.82 -5.26
N MET A 284 -14.78 1.80 -6.34
CA MET A 284 -15.28 1.42 -7.67
C MET A 284 -14.39 0.37 -8.31
N ARG A 285 -14.99 -0.48 -9.14
CA ARG A 285 -14.22 -1.38 -10.00
C ARG A 285 -13.54 -0.57 -11.10
N GLY A 286 -12.24 -0.80 -11.27
CA GLY A 286 -11.43 -0.05 -12.22
C GLY A 286 -10.25 -0.87 -12.77
N ARG A 287 -9.35 -0.22 -13.49
CA ARG A 287 -8.12 -0.84 -13.99
C ARG A 287 -7.18 -1.14 -12.82
N SER A 288 -7.24 -2.36 -12.30
CA SER A 288 -6.32 -2.82 -11.26
C SER A 288 -4.93 -3.10 -11.85
N LYS A 289 -3.90 -2.42 -11.32
CA LYS A 289 -2.48 -2.68 -11.65
C LYS A 289 -2.04 -4.12 -11.30
N LYS A 290 -2.84 -4.90 -10.56
CA LYS A 290 -2.57 -6.30 -10.15
C LYS A 290 -3.61 -7.31 -10.66
N SER A 291 -4.36 -7.01 -11.72
CA SER A 291 -5.36 -7.91 -12.33
C SER A 291 -6.46 -8.41 -11.35
N ARG A 292 -6.77 -7.65 -10.30
CA ARG A 292 -7.86 -7.92 -9.35
C ARG A 292 -9.14 -7.21 -9.80
N PHE A 293 -9.71 -7.65 -10.92
CA PHE A 293 -10.86 -6.99 -11.55
C PHE A 293 -12.18 -7.21 -10.80
N ALA A 294 -12.24 -8.22 -9.93
CA ALA A 294 -13.43 -8.55 -9.16
C ALA A 294 -13.59 -7.71 -7.88
N GLN A 295 -12.53 -7.06 -7.41
CA GLN A 295 -12.53 -6.29 -6.17
C GLN A 295 -12.58 -4.78 -6.47
N PRO A 296 -13.38 -4.00 -5.71
CA PRO A 296 -13.34 -2.55 -5.82
C PRO A 296 -12.01 -2.00 -5.34
N ILE A 297 -11.62 -0.89 -5.94
CA ILE A 297 -10.38 -0.18 -5.65
C ILE A 297 -10.66 1.31 -5.42
N VAL A 298 -9.69 2.01 -4.84
CA VAL A 298 -9.55 3.47 -4.89
C VAL A 298 -8.19 3.82 -5.46
N THR A 299 -8.11 4.96 -6.13
CA THR A 299 -6.87 5.47 -6.70
C THR A 299 -6.27 6.52 -5.78
N VAL A 300 -5.02 6.30 -5.36
CA VAL A 300 -4.23 7.23 -4.54
C VAL A 300 -3.20 7.89 -5.43
N ALA A 301 -3.33 9.20 -5.62
CA ALA A 301 -2.37 10.05 -6.31
C ALA A 301 -1.43 10.68 -5.28
N LEU A 302 -0.13 10.59 -5.51
CA LEU A 302 0.92 11.10 -4.64
C LEU A 302 1.82 12.05 -5.41
N ALA A 303 2.21 13.14 -4.77
CA ALA A 303 3.31 13.99 -5.22
C ALA A 303 4.43 13.97 -4.19
N ILE A 304 5.69 13.84 -4.66
CA ILE A 304 6.89 13.93 -3.84
C ILE A 304 7.84 14.99 -4.40
N ASP A 305 8.68 15.56 -3.56
CA ASP A 305 9.69 16.53 -3.98
C ASP A 305 10.96 15.84 -4.54
N GLN A 306 11.96 16.65 -4.91
CA GLN A 306 13.26 16.19 -5.45
C GLN A 306 14.06 15.31 -4.49
N THR A 307 13.73 15.27 -3.22
CA THR A 307 14.36 14.41 -2.20
C THR A 307 13.59 13.12 -1.94
N GLY A 308 12.43 12.94 -2.57
CA GLY A 308 11.53 11.81 -2.34
C GLY A 308 10.59 12.02 -1.17
N PHE A 309 10.50 13.23 -0.63
CA PHE A 309 9.60 13.55 0.48
C PHE A 309 8.18 13.83 -0.03
N PRO A 310 7.13 13.24 0.60
CA PRO A 310 5.75 13.48 0.20
C PRO A 310 5.33 14.94 0.41
N ILE A 311 4.77 15.55 -0.64
CA ILE A 311 4.32 16.96 -0.58
C ILE A 311 2.82 17.12 -0.76
N ASP A 312 2.16 16.19 -1.44
CA ASP A 312 0.71 16.19 -1.58
C ASP A 312 0.15 14.80 -1.84
N CYS A 313 -1.13 14.61 -1.50
CA CYS A 313 -1.87 13.38 -1.72
C CYS A 313 -3.33 13.70 -2.07
N LYS A 314 -3.90 12.92 -2.99
CA LYS A 314 -5.34 12.95 -3.29
C LYS A 314 -5.85 11.52 -3.49
N VAL A 315 -7.10 11.31 -3.13
CA VAL A 315 -7.76 10.01 -3.24
C VAL A 315 -8.96 10.14 -4.17
N TYR A 316 -9.06 9.27 -5.15
CA TYR A 316 -10.09 9.28 -6.19
C TYR A 316 -10.81 7.94 -6.25
N ALA A 317 -12.02 7.97 -6.82
CA ALA A 317 -12.75 6.74 -7.11
C ALA A 317 -11.95 5.81 -8.04
N GLY A 318 -12.11 4.50 -7.83
CA GLY A 318 -11.30 3.49 -8.52
C GLY A 318 -11.46 3.41 -10.03
N ASN A 319 -12.55 3.94 -10.57
CA ASN A 319 -12.83 4.03 -12.00
C ASN A 319 -12.26 5.29 -12.69
N ILE A 320 -11.73 6.24 -11.90
CA ILE A 320 -11.11 7.46 -12.45
C ILE A 320 -9.77 7.11 -13.13
N ALA A 321 -9.62 7.51 -14.38
CA ALA A 321 -8.37 7.33 -15.09
C ALA A 321 -7.28 8.27 -14.55
N GLU A 322 -6.04 7.79 -14.43
CA GLU A 322 -4.90 8.53 -13.89
C GLU A 322 -4.71 9.90 -14.55
N ILE A 323 -5.04 10.00 -15.83
CA ILE A 323 -4.92 11.24 -16.60
C ILE A 323 -5.79 12.40 -16.03
N HIS A 324 -6.91 12.09 -15.36
CA HIS A 324 -7.80 13.08 -14.76
C HIS A 324 -7.34 13.53 -13.37
N THR A 325 -6.32 12.91 -12.80
CA THR A 325 -5.81 13.24 -11.47
C THR A 325 -4.67 14.26 -11.50
N VAL A 326 -4.11 14.53 -12.69
CA VAL A 326 -2.94 15.40 -12.89
C VAL A 326 -3.26 16.87 -12.61
N GLU A 327 -4.31 17.39 -13.26
CA GLU A 327 -4.70 18.79 -13.16
C GLU A 327 -5.06 19.21 -11.73
N PRO A 328 -5.94 18.48 -11.00
CA PRO A 328 -6.23 18.79 -9.60
C PRO A 328 -4.99 18.72 -8.68
N MET A 329 -3.99 17.91 -9.03
CA MET A 329 -2.73 17.85 -8.27
C MET A 329 -1.90 19.10 -8.51
N ILE A 330 -1.75 19.54 -9.76
CA ILE A 330 -1.00 20.76 -10.11
C ILE A 330 -1.61 21.99 -9.42
N GLU A 331 -2.94 22.15 -9.50
CA GLU A 331 -3.68 23.22 -8.83
C GLU A 331 -3.44 23.21 -7.31
N SER A 332 -3.47 22.01 -6.71
CA SER A 332 -3.24 21.84 -5.28
C SER A 332 -1.83 22.28 -4.88
N LEU A 333 -0.80 21.88 -5.62
CA LEU A 333 0.59 22.25 -5.36
C LEU A 333 0.79 23.77 -5.46
N LYS A 334 0.23 24.39 -6.49
CA LYS A 334 0.29 25.86 -6.67
C LYS A 334 -0.39 26.59 -5.51
N LYS A 335 -1.61 26.20 -5.14
CA LYS A 335 -2.36 26.79 -4.05
C LYS A 335 -1.70 26.63 -2.67
N LYS A 336 -1.05 25.49 -2.44
CA LYS A 336 -0.43 25.17 -1.13
C LYS A 336 0.91 25.85 -0.93
N TYR A 337 1.76 25.88 -1.97
CA TYR A 337 3.17 26.22 -1.83
C TYR A 337 3.59 27.45 -2.63
N SER A 338 2.66 28.09 -3.36
CA SER A 338 2.93 29.27 -4.20
C SER A 338 4.10 29.07 -5.17
N VAL A 339 4.25 27.83 -5.66
CA VAL A 339 5.36 27.43 -6.51
C VAL A 339 5.16 27.94 -7.93
N LYS A 340 6.14 28.70 -8.44
CA LYS A 340 6.09 29.30 -9.78
C LYS A 340 6.88 28.49 -10.81
N ASP A 341 7.95 27.80 -10.41
CA ASP A 341 8.97 27.26 -11.32
C ASP A 341 9.27 25.78 -11.09
N ILE A 342 8.20 24.97 -10.94
CA ILE A 342 8.34 23.53 -10.71
C ILE A 342 8.41 22.78 -12.03
N TYR A 343 9.25 21.74 -12.06
CA TYR A 343 9.16 20.68 -13.05
C TYR A 343 8.22 19.58 -12.56
N PHE A 344 7.17 19.34 -13.34
CA PHE A 344 6.26 18.22 -13.11
C PHE A 344 6.79 16.98 -13.82
N VAL A 345 7.11 15.95 -13.05
CA VAL A 345 7.74 14.72 -13.55
C VAL A 345 6.79 13.54 -13.39
N ALA A 346 6.49 12.86 -14.49
CA ALA A 346 5.56 11.73 -14.48
C ALA A 346 5.90 10.66 -15.53
N ASP A 347 5.30 9.48 -15.40
CA ASP A 347 5.42 8.38 -16.37
C ASP A 347 4.62 8.69 -17.66
N LYS A 348 4.81 7.85 -18.66
CA LYS A 348 4.18 7.89 -20.00
C LYS A 348 2.64 8.01 -19.98
N GLY A 349 1.97 7.63 -18.89
CA GLY A 349 0.51 7.74 -18.74
C GLY A 349 -0.01 9.17 -18.78
N VAL A 350 0.83 10.15 -18.45
CA VAL A 350 0.51 11.59 -18.45
C VAL A 350 0.86 12.27 -19.76
N ASN A 351 1.56 11.61 -20.67
CA ASN A 351 2.12 12.20 -21.91
C ASN A 351 1.04 12.38 -23.00
N SER A 352 -0.05 13.11 -22.71
CA SER A 352 -0.98 13.59 -23.73
C SER A 352 -0.71 15.06 -24.08
N GLY A 353 -0.87 15.45 -25.34
CA GLY A 353 -0.61 16.81 -25.78
C GLY A 353 -1.41 17.85 -24.99
N GLN A 354 -2.70 17.62 -24.79
CA GLN A 354 -3.59 18.48 -24.01
C GLN A 354 -3.09 18.72 -22.55
N LYS A 355 -2.59 17.66 -21.89
CA LYS A 355 -2.10 17.77 -20.50
C LYS A 355 -0.78 18.55 -20.45
N LEU A 356 0.11 18.30 -21.39
CA LEU A 356 1.37 19.03 -21.49
C LEU A 356 1.15 20.50 -21.84
N GLU A 357 0.16 20.81 -22.72
CA GLU A 357 -0.27 22.18 -23.00
C GLU A 357 -0.72 22.90 -21.72
N LYS A 358 -1.62 22.27 -20.93
CA LYS A 358 -2.07 22.82 -19.65
C LYS A 358 -0.92 23.07 -18.67
N ILE A 359 0.03 22.13 -18.54
CA ILE A 359 1.21 22.31 -17.67
C ILE A 359 2.00 23.57 -18.13
N GLN A 360 2.17 23.78 -19.43
CA GLN A 360 2.83 24.97 -19.97
C GLN A 360 2.01 26.25 -19.80
N GLU A 361 0.68 26.20 -19.92
CA GLU A 361 -0.23 27.32 -19.65
C GLU A 361 -0.11 27.77 -18.19
N GLU A 362 0.07 26.82 -17.28
CA GLU A 362 0.32 27.04 -15.86
C GLU A 362 1.76 27.51 -15.55
N LYS A 363 2.55 27.81 -16.59
CA LYS A 363 3.96 28.26 -16.55
C LYS A 363 4.94 27.27 -15.91
N LEU A 364 4.55 26.01 -15.77
CA LEU A 364 5.38 24.95 -15.21
C LEU A 364 6.22 24.27 -16.30
N GLY A 365 7.38 23.73 -15.90
CA GLY A 365 8.13 22.78 -16.71
C GLY A 365 7.57 21.37 -16.59
N PHE A 366 7.93 20.50 -17.51
CA PHE A 366 7.62 19.08 -17.39
C PHE A 366 8.76 18.19 -17.88
N VAL A 367 8.85 16.97 -17.32
CA VAL A 367 9.70 15.87 -17.81
C VAL A 367 8.87 14.60 -17.79
N VAL A 368 8.56 14.04 -18.96
CA VAL A 368 7.62 12.91 -19.09
C VAL A 368 8.17 11.89 -20.07
N ALA A 369 8.00 10.58 -19.78
CA ALA A 369 8.39 9.54 -20.71
C ALA A 369 7.62 9.61 -22.02
N GLN A 370 8.33 9.48 -23.13
CA GLN A 370 7.77 9.35 -24.47
C GLN A 370 7.78 7.88 -24.89
N LYS A 371 6.63 7.40 -25.34
CA LYS A 371 6.54 6.06 -25.90
C LYS A 371 7.27 6.07 -27.27
N ILE A 372 8.21 5.16 -27.44
CA ILE A 372 8.82 4.90 -28.73
C ILE A 372 7.75 4.24 -29.61
N ASN A 373 7.32 4.93 -30.66
CA ASN A 373 6.29 4.46 -31.55
C ASN A 373 6.89 4.26 -32.94
N ALA A 374 7.03 3.01 -33.34
CA ALA A 374 7.61 2.61 -34.61
C ALA A 374 6.84 3.11 -35.84
N GLN A 375 5.55 3.45 -35.67
CA GLN A 375 4.73 3.98 -36.77
C GLN A 375 5.15 5.39 -37.23
N GLN A 376 6.08 6.04 -36.52
CA GLN A 376 6.68 7.32 -36.92
C GLN A 376 8.12 7.10 -37.39
N GLU A 377 8.28 6.74 -38.64
CA GLU A 377 9.59 6.48 -39.27
C GLU A 377 10.60 7.61 -39.06
N LYS A 378 10.13 8.86 -39.10
CA LYS A 378 10.97 10.03 -38.82
C LYS A 378 11.53 10.01 -37.38
N PHE A 379 10.71 9.61 -36.39
CA PHE A 379 11.09 9.52 -35.00
C PHE A 379 12.13 8.40 -34.77
N GLU A 380 11.94 7.25 -35.40
CA GLU A 380 12.87 6.13 -35.31
C GLU A 380 14.21 6.46 -35.98
N LYS A 381 14.19 7.08 -37.16
CA LYS A 381 15.40 7.53 -37.87
C LYS A 381 16.19 8.52 -37.03
N GLU A 382 15.53 9.52 -36.44
CA GLU A 382 16.17 10.50 -35.58
C GLU A 382 16.78 9.83 -34.32
N MET A 383 16.06 8.89 -33.68
CA MET A 383 16.54 8.17 -32.50
C MET A 383 17.77 7.30 -32.79
N LEU A 384 17.79 6.64 -33.95
CA LEU A 384 18.87 5.73 -34.33
C LEU A 384 20.10 6.43 -34.94
N ASP A 385 19.94 7.65 -35.45
CA ASP A 385 21.06 8.47 -35.91
C ASP A 385 21.98 8.85 -34.75
N LEU A 386 23.25 8.51 -34.86
CA LEU A 386 24.25 8.74 -33.83
C LEU A 386 24.70 10.17 -33.71
N THR A 387 24.36 11.02 -34.69
CA THR A 387 24.72 12.45 -34.69
C THR A 387 24.13 13.16 -33.48
N GLY A 388 24.95 13.90 -32.75
CA GLY A 388 24.53 14.63 -31.57
C GLY A 388 24.43 13.81 -30.27
N TYR A 389 24.70 12.52 -30.31
CA TYR A 389 24.79 11.72 -29.07
C TYR A 389 26.08 12.08 -28.31
N ARG A 390 25.95 12.02 -26.97
CA ARG A 390 27.06 12.17 -26.02
C ARG A 390 27.03 10.98 -25.06
N ASN A 391 28.18 10.40 -24.72
CA ASN A 391 28.25 9.35 -23.71
C ASN A 391 28.14 9.95 -22.32
N TYR A 392 27.52 9.19 -21.41
CA TYR A 392 27.37 9.55 -19.99
C TYR A 392 27.72 8.41 -19.07
N ILE A 393 28.00 8.76 -17.84
CA ILE A 393 28.10 7.83 -16.70
C ILE A 393 27.12 8.31 -15.62
N VAL A 394 26.73 7.38 -14.76
CA VAL A 394 26.00 7.71 -13.54
C VAL A 394 27.00 7.60 -12.40
N ASP A 395 27.20 8.70 -11.66
CA ASP A 395 28.10 8.71 -10.50
C ASP A 395 27.47 8.02 -9.27
N ASP A 396 28.25 7.83 -8.19
CA ASP A 396 27.82 7.18 -6.97
C ASP A 396 26.63 7.87 -6.28
N SER A 397 26.40 9.15 -6.57
CA SER A 397 25.24 9.94 -6.09
C SER A 397 23.99 9.78 -6.98
N GLY A 398 24.09 9.00 -8.05
CA GLY A 398 23.02 8.81 -9.05
C GLY A 398 22.87 9.97 -10.03
N MET A 399 23.83 10.89 -10.09
CA MET A 399 23.83 12.02 -11.04
C MET A 399 24.40 11.60 -12.40
N PHE A 400 23.73 12.02 -13.46
CA PHE A 400 24.23 11.85 -14.83
C PHE A 400 25.35 12.84 -15.10
N ARG A 401 26.48 12.33 -15.57
CA ARG A 401 27.67 13.16 -15.95
C ARG A 401 28.06 12.85 -17.37
N VAL A 402 28.16 13.87 -18.19
CA VAL A 402 28.67 13.71 -19.55
C VAL A 402 30.18 13.38 -19.48
N LYS A 403 30.57 12.34 -20.18
CA LYS A 403 32.00 12.11 -20.44
C LYS A 403 32.48 13.13 -21.46
N SER A 404 33.55 13.82 -21.13
CA SER A 404 34.18 14.86 -21.97
C SER A 404 34.42 14.38 -23.40
N GLU A 405 34.46 15.33 -24.32
CA GLU A 405 34.55 15.29 -25.77
C GLU A 405 35.43 14.19 -26.34
N GLY A 406 34.80 13.33 -27.13
CA GLY A 406 35.40 12.24 -27.90
C GLY A 406 34.37 11.63 -28.84
N SER A 407 34.78 10.75 -29.74
CA SER A 407 33.85 9.99 -30.60
C SER A 407 32.84 9.20 -29.74
N VAL A 408 31.57 9.21 -30.15
CA VAL A 408 30.51 8.49 -29.47
C VAL A 408 30.78 6.98 -29.49
N ASP A 409 30.99 6.40 -28.31
CA ASP A 409 31.10 4.94 -28.15
C ASP A 409 29.72 4.31 -28.22
N LYS A 410 29.53 3.47 -29.25
CA LYS A 410 28.25 2.82 -29.53
C LYS A 410 27.85 1.76 -28.47
N ASP A 411 28.83 1.24 -27.75
CA ASP A 411 28.64 0.17 -26.75
C ASP A 411 28.42 0.73 -25.34
N LYS A 412 28.50 2.06 -25.18
CA LYS A 412 28.26 2.73 -23.90
C LYS A 412 26.94 3.48 -23.85
N ALA A 413 26.54 3.79 -22.63
CA ALA A 413 25.37 4.61 -22.37
C ALA A 413 25.57 6.01 -23.00
N ARG A 414 24.54 6.48 -23.70
CA ARG A 414 24.56 7.74 -24.44
C ARG A 414 23.20 8.40 -24.49
N PHE A 415 23.17 9.70 -24.69
CA PHE A 415 21.95 10.47 -24.90
C PHE A 415 22.16 11.60 -25.90
N LYS A 416 21.08 12.08 -26.48
CA LYS A 416 21.03 13.32 -27.25
C LYS A 416 19.74 14.07 -26.99
N VAL A 417 19.78 15.38 -27.17
CA VAL A 417 18.63 16.28 -27.01
C VAL A 417 18.36 16.96 -28.36
N CYS A 418 17.10 16.95 -28.76
CA CYS A 418 16.64 17.58 -29.98
C CYS A 418 15.41 18.45 -29.68
N ASP A 419 15.24 19.51 -30.51
CA ASP A 419 14.00 20.28 -30.48
C ASP A 419 12.85 19.43 -31.03
N HIS A 420 11.70 19.50 -30.39
CA HIS A 420 10.54 18.68 -30.74
C HIS A 420 9.25 19.48 -30.71
N VAL A 421 8.44 19.30 -31.72
CA VAL A 421 7.08 19.85 -31.79
C VAL A 421 6.09 18.72 -31.68
N LYS A 422 5.40 18.65 -30.54
CA LYS A 422 4.38 17.65 -30.29
C LYS A 422 3.03 18.14 -30.80
N LYS A 423 2.52 17.49 -31.84
CA LYS A 423 1.19 17.76 -32.42
C LYS A 423 0.13 16.86 -31.78
N PHE A 424 -1.07 17.37 -31.56
CA PHE A 424 -2.19 16.64 -30.99
C PHE A 424 -3.51 17.26 -31.44
N TYR A 425 -4.64 16.57 -31.21
CA TYR A 425 -5.96 17.03 -31.58
C TYR A 425 -6.80 17.30 -30.33
N VAL A 426 -7.52 18.41 -30.35
CA VAL A 426 -8.48 18.80 -29.29
C VAL A 426 -9.87 18.79 -29.89
N GLU A 427 -10.84 18.25 -29.18
CA GLU A 427 -12.24 18.34 -29.59
C GLU A 427 -12.74 19.76 -29.31
N ILE A 428 -13.34 20.37 -30.31
CA ILE A 428 -13.94 21.70 -30.27
C ILE A 428 -15.46 21.62 -30.47
N GLU A 429 -16.16 22.69 -30.11
CA GLU A 429 -17.61 22.76 -30.31
C GLU A 429 -18.00 22.55 -31.80
N GLY A 430 -19.03 21.75 -32.00
CA GLY A 430 -19.60 21.41 -33.28
C GLY A 430 -19.30 19.99 -33.73
N THR A 431 -20.11 19.53 -34.70
CA THR A 431 -19.98 18.19 -35.30
C THR A 431 -19.58 18.29 -36.77
N THR A 432 -18.88 17.29 -37.24
CA THR A 432 -18.59 17.08 -38.68
C THR A 432 -19.84 16.63 -39.40
N LYS A 433 -19.84 16.67 -40.76
CA LYS A 433 -20.94 16.13 -41.60
C LYS A 433 -21.29 14.67 -41.30
N SER A 434 -20.38 13.92 -40.64
CA SER A 434 -20.58 12.52 -40.24
C SER A 434 -21.02 12.36 -38.78
N GLY A 435 -21.43 13.45 -38.08
CA GLY A 435 -21.89 13.43 -36.68
C GLY A 435 -20.79 13.27 -35.64
N LYS A 436 -19.51 13.26 -36.03
CA LYS A 436 -18.40 13.17 -35.11
C LYS A 436 -17.98 14.56 -34.59
N PRO A 437 -17.46 14.68 -33.35
CA PRO A 437 -16.94 15.95 -32.85
C PRO A 437 -15.87 16.54 -33.77
N LYS A 438 -15.92 17.86 -33.99
CA LYS A 438 -14.86 18.57 -34.74
C LYS A 438 -13.58 18.52 -33.92
N LYS A 439 -12.42 18.37 -34.59
CA LYS A 439 -11.11 18.33 -33.95
C LYS A 439 -10.22 19.42 -34.54
N GLU A 440 -9.64 20.20 -33.67
CA GLU A 440 -8.61 21.19 -33.98
C GLU A 440 -7.23 20.59 -33.73
N GLN A 441 -6.29 20.80 -34.65
CA GLN A 441 -4.90 20.42 -34.44
C GLN A 441 -4.15 21.53 -33.70
N ARG A 442 -3.59 21.18 -32.54
CA ARG A 442 -2.72 22.06 -31.77
C ARG A 442 -1.31 21.48 -31.67
N SER A 443 -0.38 22.29 -31.22
CA SER A 443 1.01 21.86 -31.03
C SER A 443 1.65 22.58 -29.85
N ILE A 444 2.57 21.89 -29.19
CA ILE A 444 3.43 22.47 -28.15
C ILE A 444 4.88 22.31 -28.58
N ASN A 445 5.67 23.35 -28.32
CA ASN A 445 7.13 23.30 -28.47
C ASN A 445 7.73 22.72 -27.19
N CYS A 446 8.55 21.71 -27.34
CA CYS A 446 9.27 21.05 -26.24
C CYS A 446 10.60 20.50 -26.76
N LYS A 447 11.37 19.86 -25.91
CA LYS A 447 12.57 19.12 -26.30
C LYS A 447 12.34 17.64 -26.09
N ILE A 448 13.04 16.81 -26.89
CA ILE A 448 13.05 15.36 -26.73
C ILE A 448 14.47 14.90 -26.40
N VAL A 449 14.57 14.01 -25.41
CA VAL A 449 15.81 13.35 -25.07
C VAL A 449 15.72 11.89 -25.46
N TYR A 450 16.60 11.46 -26.35
CA TYR A 450 16.80 10.04 -26.62
C TYR A 450 17.94 9.50 -25.78
N THR A 451 17.74 8.37 -25.14
CA THR A 451 18.75 7.69 -24.34
C THR A 451 18.96 6.27 -24.84
N PHE A 452 20.19 5.77 -24.74
CA PHE A 452 20.52 4.38 -24.95
C PHE A 452 21.29 3.83 -23.75
N SER A 453 20.93 2.63 -23.30
CA SER A 453 21.61 1.94 -22.22
C SER A 453 21.91 0.48 -22.62
N PRO A 454 23.18 0.04 -22.59
CA PRO A 454 23.57 -1.34 -22.87
C PRO A 454 22.90 -2.35 -21.94
N ALA A 455 22.85 -2.05 -20.63
CA ALA A 455 22.21 -2.91 -19.62
C ALA A 455 20.69 -3.04 -19.83
N ARG A 456 20.03 -1.98 -20.31
CA ARG A 456 18.62 -2.03 -20.71
C ARG A 456 18.44 -2.88 -21.97
N ARG A 457 19.32 -2.72 -22.97
CA ARG A 457 19.29 -3.51 -24.20
C ARG A 457 19.38 -5.00 -23.91
N GLU A 458 20.33 -5.40 -23.09
CA GLU A 458 20.52 -6.81 -22.71
C GLU A 458 19.26 -7.40 -22.08
N ARG A 459 18.65 -6.68 -21.12
CA ARG A 459 17.39 -7.13 -20.49
C ARG A 459 16.23 -7.22 -21.49
N GLU A 460 16.05 -6.19 -22.32
CA GLU A 460 14.94 -6.15 -23.29
C GLU A 460 15.10 -7.22 -24.37
N LEU A 461 16.31 -7.52 -24.80
CA LEU A 461 16.59 -8.63 -25.74
C LEU A 461 16.32 -9.98 -25.09
N LYS A 462 16.75 -10.20 -23.85
CA LYS A 462 16.45 -11.43 -23.10
C LYS A 462 14.94 -11.64 -22.92
N ASP A 463 14.22 -10.58 -22.57
CA ASP A 463 12.76 -10.63 -22.46
C ASP A 463 12.10 -10.90 -23.82
N LEU A 464 12.61 -10.33 -24.90
CA LEU A 464 12.11 -10.56 -26.24
C LEU A 464 12.31 -12.02 -26.68
N GLU A 465 13.47 -12.62 -26.43
CA GLU A 465 13.72 -14.03 -26.72
C GLU A 465 12.76 -14.96 -25.96
N MET A 466 12.49 -14.66 -24.68
CA MET A 466 11.46 -15.39 -23.93
C MET A 466 10.05 -15.22 -24.53
N GLN A 467 9.73 -14.04 -25.05
CA GLN A 467 8.45 -13.79 -25.71
C GLN A 467 8.37 -14.52 -27.06
N ILE A 468 9.45 -14.55 -27.86
CA ILE A 468 9.55 -15.28 -29.13
C ILE A 468 9.36 -16.78 -28.86
N SER A 469 10.03 -17.35 -27.86
CA SER A 469 9.88 -18.76 -27.51
C SER A 469 8.45 -19.13 -27.14
N LYS A 470 7.76 -18.26 -26.35
CA LYS A 470 6.35 -18.45 -26.00
C LYS A 470 5.43 -18.35 -27.22
N ALA A 471 5.70 -17.41 -28.12
CA ALA A 471 4.92 -17.23 -29.33
C ALA A 471 5.12 -18.39 -30.32
N ALA A 472 6.36 -18.85 -30.51
CA ALA A 472 6.67 -20.02 -31.34
C ALA A 472 5.96 -21.29 -30.85
N LYS A 473 5.99 -21.50 -29.51
CA LYS A 473 5.24 -22.61 -28.89
C LYS A 473 3.73 -22.50 -29.15
N ALA A 474 3.16 -21.29 -29.03
CA ALA A 474 1.75 -21.07 -29.30
C ALA A 474 1.36 -21.35 -30.76
N VAL A 475 2.27 -21.08 -31.74
CA VAL A 475 2.06 -21.43 -33.14
C VAL A 475 2.08 -22.95 -33.30
N SER A 476 3.05 -23.66 -32.70
CA SER A 476 3.12 -25.12 -32.79
C SER A 476 1.93 -25.83 -32.12
N ASP A 477 1.41 -25.26 -31.02
CA ASP A 477 0.27 -25.81 -30.28
C ASP A 477 -1.09 -25.43 -30.92
N GLY A 478 -1.11 -24.74 -32.07
CA GLY A 478 -2.33 -24.31 -32.77
C GLY A 478 -3.20 -23.35 -31.93
N TYR A 479 -2.58 -22.43 -31.19
CA TYR A 479 -3.26 -21.53 -30.26
C TYR A 479 -4.35 -20.71 -30.93
N LEU A 480 -5.55 -20.73 -30.30
CA LEU A 480 -6.72 -19.94 -30.68
C LEU A 480 -6.92 -18.78 -29.72
N ALA A 481 -7.12 -17.57 -30.22
CA ALA A 481 -7.39 -16.37 -29.45
C ALA A 481 -8.71 -15.74 -29.84
N GLY A 482 -9.50 -15.27 -28.89
CA GLY A 482 -10.77 -14.56 -29.14
C GLY A 482 -10.60 -13.13 -29.68
N ASN A 483 -9.36 -12.58 -29.69
CA ASN A 483 -9.00 -11.27 -30.28
C ASN A 483 -7.49 -11.21 -30.54
N PRO A 484 -7.03 -10.57 -31.61
CA PRO A 484 -5.61 -10.34 -31.86
C PRO A 484 -5.06 -9.38 -30.79
N TYR A 485 -4.27 -9.89 -29.88
CA TYR A 485 -3.67 -9.10 -28.80
C TYR A 485 -2.56 -8.18 -29.33
N LYS A 486 -2.57 -6.91 -28.84
CA LYS A 486 -1.58 -5.90 -29.26
C LYS A 486 -0.36 -5.80 -28.31
N SER A 487 -0.22 -6.67 -27.31
CA SER A 487 0.83 -6.56 -26.29
C SER A 487 1.44 -7.90 -25.87
N GLY A 488 2.67 -7.86 -25.35
CA GLY A 488 3.42 -9.02 -24.91
C GLY A 488 3.77 -9.98 -26.06
N TRP A 489 3.95 -11.28 -25.75
CA TRP A 489 4.28 -12.31 -26.72
C TRP A 489 3.19 -12.53 -27.77
N ARG A 490 1.91 -12.25 -27.42
CA ARG A 490 0.78 -12.39 -28.34
C ARG A 490 0.81 -11.37 -29.48
N ALA A 491 1.46 -10.22 -29.26
CA ALA A 491 1.63 -9.21 -30.33
C ALA A 491 2.58 -9.71 -31.45
N LEU A 492 3.40 -10.71 -31.16
CA LEU A 492 4.31 -11.33 -32.11
C LEU A 492 3.64 -12.38 -33.00
N LEU A 493 2.39 -12.76 -32.71
CA LEU A 493 1.67 -13.77 -33.49
C LEU A 493 1.09 -13.17 -34.78
N GLN A 494 1.37 -13.84 -35.89
CA GLN A 494 0.59 -13.72 -37.11
C GLN A 494 -0.63 -14.62 -36.94
N THR A 495 -1.84 -14.07 -37.15
CA THR A 495 -3.08 -14.79 -36.91
C THR A 495 -3.98 -14.72 -38.12
N ASN A 496 -4.63 -15.83 -38.45
CA ASN A 496 -5.72 -15.91 -39.42
C ASN A 496 -7.05 -15.96 -38.65
N LYS A 497 -8.05 -15.24 -39.19
CA LYS A 497 -9.42 -15.26 -38.68
C LYS A 497 -10.05 -16.59 -39.07
N GLU A 498 -10.57 -17.36 -38.13
CA GLU A 498 -11.42 -18.51 -38.38
C GLU A 498 -12.87 -18.07 -38.45
N ALA A 499 -13.59 -18.53 -39.47
CA ALA A 499 -15.01 -18.24 -39.58
C ALA A 499 -15.77 -18.92 -38.42
N ALA A 500 -16.66 -18.18 -37.78
CA ALA A 500 -17.61 -18.75 -36.84
C ALA A 500 -18.48 -19.77 -37.55
N GLN A 501 -18.62 -20.97 -37.01
CA GLN A 501 -19.45 -22.03 -37.60
C GLN A 501 -20.94 -21.84 -37.28
N THR A 502 -21.22 -21.04 -36.21
CA THR A 502 -22.61 -20.68 -35.82
C THR A 502 -22.68 -19.17 -35.49
N PRO A 503 -23.88 -18.54 -35.64
CA PRO A 503 -24.07 -17.10 -35.32
C PRO A 503 -23.79 -16.72 -33.85
N GLU A 504 -23.75 -17.70 -32.96
CA GLU A 504 -23.50 -17.51 -31.52
C GLU A 504 -22.02 -17.64 -31.12
N GLU A 505 -21.17 -18.14 -32.00
CA GLU A 505 -19.73 -18.29 -31.76
C GLU A 505 -19.00 -16.96 -31.95
N LYS A 506 -18.15 -16.63 -31.00
CA LYS A 506 -17.24 -15.49 -31.10
C LYS A 506 -16.15 -15.80 -32.13
N GLU A 507 -15.82 -14.79 -32.95
CA GLU A 507 -14.68 -14.82 -33.86
C GLU A 507 -13.41 -15.32 -33.15
N GLN A 508 -12.75 -16.30 -33.74
CA GLN A 508 -11.50 -16.85 -33.24
C GLN A 508 -10.37 -16.57 -34.23
N TYR A 509 -9.17 -16.43 -33.68
CA TYR A 509 -7.97 -16.15 -34.46
C TYR A 509 -6.91 -17.24 -34.18
N ARG A 510 -6.60 -18.04 -35.19
CA ARG A 510 -5.57 -19.08 -35.09
C ARG A 510 -4.20 -18.48 -35.33
N ALA A 511 -3.23 -18.80 -34.46
CA ALA A 511 -1.83 -18.45 -34.66
C ALA A 511 -1.23 -19.31 -35.80
N VAL A 512 -0.70 -18.66 -36.83
CA VAL A 512 -0.15 -19.31 -38.04
C VAL A 512 1.33 -19.04 -38.26
N GLY A 513 1.90 -18.06 -37.53
CA GLY A 513 3.30 -17.69 -37.67
C GLY A 513 3.72 -16.57 -36.72
N LEU A 514 4.95 -16.10 -36.88
CA LEU A 514 5.52 -14.98 -36.15
C LEU A 514 5.67 -13.75 -37.07
N LYS A 515 5.35 -12.57 -36.54
CA LYS A 515 5.56 -11.28 -37.20
C LYS A 515 7.04 -10.89 -37.11
N GLN A 516 7.82 -11.23 -38.10
CA GLN A 516 9.27 -10.96 -38.12
C GLN A 516 9.58 -9.46 -38.14
N ASP A 517 8.79 -8.68 -38.83
CA ASP A 517 8.89 -7.22 -38.87
C ASP A 517 8.85 -6.60 -37.46
N ILE A 518 7.92 -7.03 -36.62
CA ILE A 518 7.79 -6.55 -35.23
C ILE A 518 8.95 -7.05 -34.36
N ILE A 519 9.41 -8.28 -34.58
CA ILE A 519 10.54 -8.83 -33.85
C ILE A 519 11.80 -8.04 -34.16
N GLU A 520 12.09 -7.78 -35.42
CA GLU A 520 13.26 -7.01 -35.85
C GLU A 520 13.21 -5.56 -35.37
N GLU A 521 12.02 -4.92 -35.46
CA GLU A 521 11.79 -3.61 -34.90
C GLU A 521 12.13 -3.57 -33.40
N ARG A 522 11.61 -4.53 -32.60
CA ARG A 522 11.89 -4.59 -31.17
C ARG A 522 13.38 -4.84 -30.87
N ARG A 523 14.07 -5.66 -31.68
CA ARG A 523 15.51 -5.88 -31.57
C ARG A 523 16.29 -4.60 -31.86
N ARG A 524 15.91 -3.86 -32.90
CA ARG A 524 16.56 -2.61 -33.31
C ARG A 524 16.38 -1.52 -32.26
N ASN A 525 15.18 -1.42 -31.68
CA ASN A 525 14.85 -0.40 -30.70
C ASN A 525 15.23 -0.76 -29.25
N ALA A 526 15.70 -1.98 -29.01
CA ALA A 526 16.12 -2.43 -27.68
C ALA A 526 17.23 -1.55 -27.12
N GLY A 527 17.07 -1.16 -25.85
CA GLY A 527 18.00 -0.30 -25.11
C GLY A 527 17.72 1.17 -25.23
N TYR A 528 16.88 1.60 -26.18
CA TYR A 528 16.49 3.01 -26.32
C TYR A 528 15.32 3.40 -25.45
N ALA A 529 15.32 4.65 -24.99
CA ALA A 529 14.19 5.32 -24.35
C ALA A 529 14.11 6.78 -24.81
N ALA A 530 12.91 7.35 -24.68
CA ALA A 530 12.73 8.75 -24.99
C ALA A 530 11.97 9.48 -23.88
N LEU A 531 12.33 10.73 -23.63
CA LEU A 531 11.67 11.66 -22.73
C LEU A 531 11.31 12.92 -23.51
N VAL A 532 10.19 13.54 -23.19
CA VAL A 532 9.88 14.90 -23.63
C VAL A 532 9.91 15.83 -22.42
N PHE A 533 10.48 17.02 -22.59
CA PHE A 533 10.54 17.99 -21.52
C PHE A 533 10.38 19.43 -22.05
N SER A 534 9.97 20.31 -21.16
CA SER A 534 9.91 21.75 -21.39
C SER A 534 10.32 22.45 -20.11
N HIS A 535 11.05 23.56 -20.27
CA HIS A 535 11.37 24.43 -19.13
C HIS A 535 10.15 25.26 -18.72
N PRO A 536 10.08 25.72 -17.45
CA PRO A 536 9.09 26.71 -17.04
C PRO A 536 9.18 27.97 -17.90
N LYS A 537 8.05 28.64 -18.14
CA LYS A 537 8.00 29.84 -18.97
C LYS A 537 8.45 31.11 -18.25
N ASP A 538 8.73 31.05 -16.96
CA ASP A 538 9.22 32.20 -16.21
C ASP A 538 10.71 32.40 -16.48
N LYS A 539 11.08 33.65 -16.87
CA LYS A 539 12.47 33.96 -17.29
C LYS A 539 13.48 33.92 -16.14
N ASP A 540 12.97 33.98 -14.88
CA ASP A 540 13.81 33.97 -13.68
C ASP A 540 14.08 32.54 -13.15
N ALA A 541 13.44 31.53 -13.72
CA ALA A 541 13.66 30.14 -13.34
C ALA A 541 15.00 29.61 -13.86
N ALA A 542 15.84 29.10 -12.98
CA ALA A 542 17.05 28.38 -13.40
C ALA A 542 16.64 27.10 -14.14
N ALA A 543 16.81 27.11 -15.46
CA ALA A 543 16.53 25.97 -16.31
C ALA A 543 17.43 24.77 -15.93
N LEU A 544 16.87 23.58 -15.84
CA LEU A 544 17.68 22.37 -15.66
C LEU A 544 18.58 22.14 -16.88
N THR A 545 19.80 21.73 -16.62
CA THR A 545 20.68 21.24 -17.68
C THR A 545 20.19 19.91 -18.24
N ASP A 546 20.69 19.50 -19.39
CA ASP A 546 20.30 18.23 -20.02
C ASP A 546 20.58 17.04 -19.08
N GLU A 547 21.68 17.05 -18.33
CA GLU A 547 22.06 16.04 -17.34
C GLU A 547 21.12 16.06 -16.13
N GLU A 548 20.73 17.25 -15.69
CA GLU A 548 19.77 17.38 -14.58
C GLU A 548 18.37 16.90 -14.98
N VAL A 549 17.95 17.09 -16.23
CA VAL A 549 16.70 16.52 -16.76
C VAL A 549 16.73 14.99 -16.71
N LEU A 550 17.83 14.37 -17.16
CA LEU A 550 18.01 12.92 -17.09
C LEU A 550 18.04 12.41 -15.65
N THR A 551 18.81 13.06 -14.79
CA THR A 551 18.88 12.76 -13.35
C THR A 551 17.51 12.87 -12.70
N THR A 552 16.79 13.94 -13.01
CA THR A 552 15.43 14.18 -12.49
C THR A 552 14.50 13.06 -12.92
N TYR A 553 14.49 12.66 -14.19
CA TYR A 553 13.64 11.57 -14.62
C TYR A 553 14.02 10.24 -13.97
N HIS A 554 15.29 9.96 -13.81
CA HIS A 554 15.76 8.73 -13.15
C HIS A 554 15.28 8.64 -11.69
N ARG A 555 15.18 9.76 -11.00
CA ARG A 555 14.65 9.86 -9.62
C ARG A 555 13.14 9.63 -9.52
N LEU A 556 12.42 9.52 -10.64
CA LEU A 556 11.00 9.10 -10.63
C LEU A 556 10.81 7.73 -9.93
N ALA A 557 11.81 6.86 -9.93
CA ALA A 557 11.81 5.61 -9.15
C ALA A 557 11.57 5.83 -7.64
N GLY A 558 11.85 7.02 -7.12
CA GLY A 558 11.59 7.38 -5.73
C GLY A 558 10.11 7.36 -5.35
N ILE A 559 9.20 7.71 -6.29
CA ILE A 559 7.76 7.62 -6.02
C ILE A 559 7.27 6.17 -6.04
N GLU A 560 7.85 5.32 -6.89
CA GLU A 560 7.57 3.88 -6.89
C GLU A 560 8.00 3.26 -5.56
N ASP A 561 9.14 3.69 -5.00
CA ASP A 561 9.60 3.29 -3.67
C ASP A 561 8.64 3.76 -2.57
N CYS A 562 8.13 4.99 -2.64
CA CYS A 562 7.10 5.47 -1.73
C CYS A 562 5.87 4.54 -1.72
N PHE A 563 5.38 4.17 -2.90
CA PHE A 563 4.26 3.24 -3.01
C PHE A 563 4.61 1.83 -2.56
N ARG A 564 5.83 1.37 -2.77
CA ARG A 564 6.30 0.08 -2.26
C ARG A 564 6.26 0.06 -0.73
N VAL A 565 6.79 1.09 -0.08
CA VAL A 565 6.76 1.24 1.39
C VAL A 565 5.33 1.27 1.92
N MET A 566 4.45 2.09 1.33
CA MET A 566 3.05 2.16 1.74
C MET A 566 2.31 0.82 1.61
N LYS A 567 2.61 0.04 0.56
CA LYS A 567 1.96 -1.25 0.27
C LYS A 567 2.50 -2.41 1.09
N SER A 568 3.81 -2.49 1.29
CA SER A 568 4.47 -3.61 1.96
C SER A 568 4.68 -3.35 3.45
N SER A 569 5.16 -2.15 3.82
CA SER A 569 5.53 -1.86 5.20
C SER A 569 4.38 -1.29 6.02
N PHE A 570 3.49 -0.48 5.43
CA PHE A 570 2.42 0.19 6.18
C PHE A 570 1.05 -0.47 6.05
N SER A 571 0.95 -1.54 5.27
CA SER A 571 -0.31 -2.25 5.04
C SER A 571 -1.45 -1.29 4.65
N ILE A 572 -1.18 -0.36 3.67
CA ILE A 572 -2.24 0.51 3.14
C ILE A 572 -3.40 -0.31 2.55
N ARG A 573 -3.16 -1.59 2.29
CA ARG A 573 -4.11 -2.54 1.71
C ARG A 573 -3.99 -3.94 2.32
N PRO A 574 -5.08 -4.71 2.49
CA PRO A 574 -6.46 -4.28 2.22
C PRO A 574 -6.91 -3.18 3.19
N VAL A 575 -7.84 -2.32 2.73
CA VAL A 575 -8.41 -1.27 3.56
C VAL A 575 -9.56 -1.86 4.39
N HIS A 576 -9.51 -1.64 5.71
CA HIS A 576 -10.46 -2.22 6.68
C HIS A 576 -11.55 -1.24 7.15
N VAL A 577 -11.59 -0.02 6.61
CA VAL A 577 -12.65 0.97 6.88
C VAL A 577 -13.59 1.10 5.68
N ARG A 578 -14.83 1.53 5.93
CA ARG A 578 -15.90 1.49 4.93
C ARG A 578 -16.40 2.87 4.50
N LEU A 579 -16.43 3.84 5.41
CA LEU A 579 -16.88 5.21 5.09
C LEU A 579 -15.86 5.89 4.18
N LYS A 580 -16.33 6.68 3.23
CA LYS A 580 -15.50 7.46 2.30
C LYS A 580 -14.47 8.30 3.06
N GLU A 581 -14.93 9.03 4.09
CA GLU A 581 -14.11 9.88 4.94
C GLU A 581 -12.98 9.08 5.60
N HIS A 582 -13.31 7.92 6.17
CA HIS A 582 -12.34 7.05 6.82
C HIS A 582 -11.34 6.43 5.83
N ILE A 583 -11.79 6.09 4.60
CA ILE A 583 -10.91 5.57 3.55
C ILE A 583 -9.89 6.64 3.14
N VAL A 584 -10.36 7.86 2.91
CA VAL A 584 -9.50 8.99 2.57
C VAL A 584 -8.53 9.27 3.72
N ALA A 585 -9.04 9.40 4.95
CA ALA A 585 -8.21 9.62 6.14
C ALA A 585 -7.14 8.53 6.33
N HIS A 586 -7.48 7.27 6.10
CA HIS A 586 -6.53 6.16 6.14
C HIS A 586 -5.36 6.35 5.15
N CYS A 587 -5.66 6.78 3.92
CA CYS A 587 -4.62 7.08 2.93
C CYS A 587 -3.72 8.24 3.39
N TYR A 588 -4.31 9.30 3.95
CA TYR A 588 -3.55 10.44 4.46
C TYR A 588 -2.69 10.10 5.68
N LEU A 589 -3.19 9.26 6.60
CA LEU A 589 -2.37 8.72 7.71
C LEU A 589 -1.18 7.92 7.19
N CYS A 590 -1.36 7.11 6.15
CA CYS A 590 -0.24 6.42 5.52
C CYS A 590 0.79 7.39 4.89
N VAL A 591 0.34 8.52 4.34
CA VAL A 591 1.25 9.56 3.82
C VAL A 591 1.99 10.27 4.96
N LEU A 592 1.33 10.62 6.06
CA LEU A 592 1.99 11.17 7.25
C LEU A 592 3.03 10.19 7.83
N SER A 593 2.70 8.91 7.85
CA SER A 593 3.64 7.85 8.25
C SER A 593 4.83 7.73 7.27
N LEU A 594 4.57 7.92 5.97
CA LEU A 594 5.62 7.97 4.96
C LEU A 594 6.54 9.18 5.15
N MET A 595 6.02 10.34 5.53
CA MET A 595 6.82 11.51 5.89
C MET A 595 7.76 11.19 7.07
N LEU A 596 7.27 10.53 8.11
CA LEU A 596 8.12 10.07 9.22
C LEU A 596 9.21 9.11 8.75
N MET A 597 8.88 8.15 7.91
CA MET A 597 9.85 7.21 7.33
C MET A 597 10.94 7.94 6.55
N ARG A 598 10.57 8.91 5.71
CA ARG A 598 11.53 9.68 4.91
C ARG A 598 12.44 10.55 5.78
N LEU A 599 11.92 11.12 6.87
CA LEU A 599 12.75 11.86 7.83
C LEU A 599 13.73 10.94 8.55
N VAL A 600 13.33 9.74 8.96
CA VAL A 600 14.26 8.75 9.55
C VAL A 600 15.36 8.43 8.54
N GLN A 601 15.03 8.15 7.28
CA GLN A 601 16.01 7.86 6.23
C GLN A 601 16.96 9.04 6.00
N GLU A 602 16.44 10.26 5.88
CA GLU A 602 17.22 11.48 5.70
C GLU A 602 18.22 11.70 6.85
N LYS A 603 17.77 11.50 8.10
CA LYS A 603 18.64 11.64 9.26
C LYS A 603 19.70 10.52 9.35
N LEU A 604 19.36 9.30 8.96
CA LEU A 604 20.33 8.20 8.86
C LEU A 604 21.37 8.47 7.78
N GLU A 605 20.96 8.95 6.60
CA GLU A 605 21.89 9.33 5.51
C GLU A 605 22.84 10.44 5.93
N ALA A 606 22.35 11.44 6.68
CA ALA A 606 23.19 12.51 7.23
C ALA A 606 24.28 11.97 8.20
N LYS A 607 24.04 10.83 8.82
CA LYS A 607 25.00 10.08 9.66
C LYS A 607 25.79 9.02 8.88
N LYS A 608 25.63 8.98 7.55
CA LYS A 608 26.26 7.99 6.63
C LYS A 608 25.78 6.54 6.89
N TYR A 609 24.61 6.35 7.48
CA TYR A 609 23.94 5.05 7.60
C TYR A 609 22.99 4.85 6.43
N THR A 610 23.07 3.69 5.77
CA THR A 610 22.15 3.33 4.70
C THR A 610 21.19 2.25 5.18
N CYS A 611 19.91 2.59 5.34
CA CYS A 611 18.88 1.67 5.80
C CYS A 611 17.66 1.67 4.85
N SER A 612 17.24 0.46 4.45
CA SER A 612 15.97 0.31 3.75
C SER A 612 14.79 0.56 4.69
N ALA A 613 13.63 0.92 4.12
CA ALA A 613 12.40 1.08 4.92
C ALA A 613 12.05 -0.19 5.72
N GLU A 614 12.27 -1.38 5.14
CA GLU A 614 12.05 -2.67 5.81
C GLU A 614 12.97 -2.86 7.01
N LYS A 615 14.25 -2.51 6.88
CA LYS A 615 15.21 -2.57 8.00
C LYS A 615 14.82 -1.60 9.12
N ILE A 616 14.35 -0.39 8.77
CA ILE A 616 13.86 0.60 9.74
C ILE A 616 12.61 0.09 10.46
N THR A 617 11.60 -0.40 9.74
CA THR A 617 10.38 -0.93 10.37
C THR A 617 10.68 -2.12 11.26
N HIS A 618 11.55 -3.02 10.83
CA HIS A 618 11.99 -4.16 11.64
C HIS A 618 12.71 -3.72 12.92
N ALA A 619 13.63 -2.77 12.82
CA ALA A 619 14.34 -2.23 13.98
C ALA A 619 13.39 -1.55 14.98
N LEU A 620 12.44 -0.74 14.50
CA LEU A 620 11.44 -0.10 15.35
C LEU A 620 10.50 -1.10 16.02
N ALA A 621 10.13 -2.18 15.32
CA ALA A 621 9.32 -3.26 15.87
C ALA A 621 10.05 -4.03 16.97
N GLN A 622 11.37 -4.18 16.86
CA GLN A 622 12.22 -4.86 17.84
C GLN A 622 12.75 -3.95 18.95
N ALA A 623 12.42 -2.67 18.93
CA ALA A 623 12.80 -1.73 20.00
C ALA A 623 11.98 -2.02 21.27
N LEU A 624 12.39 -3.05 22.02
CA LEU A 624 11.65 -3.61 23.14
C LEU A 624 12.43 -3.49 24.45
N VAL A 625 11.73 -3.16 25.53
CA VAL A 625 12.26 -3.18 26.91
C VAL A 625 11.36 -4.03 27.79
N LEU A 626 11.98 -4.75 28.74
CA LEU A 626 11.30 -5.57 29.73
C LEU A 626 11.63 -5.04 31.13
N PRO A 627 10.65 -4.68 31.97
CA PRO A 627 10.90 -4.31 33.35
C PRO A 627 11.31 -5.55 34.15
N THR A 628 12.31 -5.39 35.02
CA THR A 628 12.67 -6.43 35.96
C THR A 628 11.81 -6.35 37.22
N PRO A 629 11.52 -7.46 37.92
CA PRO A 629 10.76 -7.44 39.16
C PRO A 629 11.47 -6.59 40.24
N SER A 630 10.67 -5.81 40.97
CA SER A 630 11.14 -4.98 42.09
C SER A 630 10.14 -5.05 43.25
N SER A 631 10.61 -5.17 44.49
CA SER A 631 9.76 -5.28 45.68
C SER A 631 8.86 -4.08 45.93
N ASP A 632 9.17 -2.92 45.33
CA ASP A 632 8.44 -1.67 45.52
C ASP A 632 7.16 -1.58 44.66
N GLY A 633 6.86 -2.61 43.88
CA GLY A 633 5.69 -2.63 42.96
C GLY A 633 5.79 -1.65 41.80
N MET A 634 6.99 -1.08 41.55
CA MET A 634 7.32 -0.21 40.42
C MET A 634 8.64 -0.66 39.77
N PRO A 635 8.77 -0.65 38.45
CA PRO A 635 10.00 -1.05 37.78
C PRO A 635 11.16 -0.10 38.11
N GLN A 636 12.21 -0.62 38.74
CA GLN A 636 13.44 0.11 39.03
C GLN A 636 14.48 -0.03 37.92
N MET A 637 14.54 -1.21 37.32
CA MET A 637 15.49 -1.58 36.26
C MET A 637 14.80 -2.20 35.06
N TRP A 638 15.42 -2.04 33.93
CA TRP A 638 14.89 -2.48 32.62
C TRP A 638 15.94 -3.21 31.81
N LEU A 639 15.53 -4.30 31.14
CA LEU A 639 16.36 -5.03 30.20
C LEU A 639 15.99 -4.59 28.80
N ASN A 640 16.96 -4.14 28.00
CA ASN A 640 16.76 -3.83 26.58
C ASN A 640 16.75 -5.14 25.76
N MET A 641 15.57 -5.52 25.28
CA MET A 641 15.34 -6.72 24.48
C MET A 641 15.51 -6.48 22.97
N GLY A 642 15.63 -5.21 22.57
CA GLY A 642 15.68 -4.78 21.15
C GLY A 642 17.00 -5.06 20.45
N LEU A 643 17.87 -5.80 21.08
CA LEU A 643 19.16 -6.18 20.53
C LEU A 643 19.05 -7.54 19.85
N ASP A 644 19.69 -7.68 18.69
CA ASP A 644 19.57 -8.88 17.85
C ASP A 644 19.85 -10.15 18.68
N PRO A 645 18.92 -11.12 18.76
CA PRO A 645 19.11 -12.36 19.49
C PRO A 645 20.34 -13.17 19.06
N GLN A 646 20.86 -12.95 17.84
CA GLN A 646 22.08 -13.58 17.38
C GLN A 646 23.30 -13.14 18.19
N PHE A 647 23.26 -11.95 18.83
CA PHE A 647 24.34 -11.47 19.70
C PHE A 647 24.22 -11.94 21.14
N HIS A 648 23.08 -12.47 21.56
CA HIS A 648 22.96 -13.14 22.87
C HIS A 648 23.69 -14.51 22.90
N ARG A 649 24.07 -14.99 21.72
CA ARG A 649 24.96 -16.16 21.57
C ARG A 649 26.08 -15.75 20.63
N PRO A 650 27.25 -15.31 21.12
CA PRO A 650 28.40 -15.20 20.26
C PRO A 650 28.56 -16.57 19.56
N GLU A 651 28.27 -16.63 18.25
CA GLU A 651 28.62 -17.78 17.44
C GLU A 651 30.14 -17.82 17.41
N PHE A 652 30.72 -18.55 18.34
CA PHE A 652 32.08 -18.99 18.21
C PHE A 652 32.13 -19.96 17.02
N THR A 653 32.32 -19.42 15.85
CA THR A 653 32.60 -20.18 14.64
C THR A 653 33.95 -20.85 14.82
N GLY A 654 33.99 -22.19 14.86
CA GLY A 654 35.17 -23.01 14.98
C GLY A 654 35.17 -23.87 16.23
N LYS A 655 36.10 -24.84 16.29
CA LYS A 655 36.27 -25.88 17.29
C LYS A 655 36.28 -25.45 18.80
N LYS A 656 36.04 -24.16 19.11
CA LYS A 656 35.89 -23.61 20.45
C LYS A 656 34.47 -23.64 20.99
N LYS A 657 33.51 -24.22 20.29
CA LYS A 657 32.11 -24.38 20.71
C LYS A 657 31.93 -25.21 22.01
N ALA A 658 32.93 -25.82 22.50
CA ALA A 658 32.80 -26.90 23.50
C ALA A 658 33.20 -26.55 24.95
N ARG A 659 33.67 -25.36 25.26
CA ARG A 659 34.08 -25.03 26.64
C ARG A 659 33.85 -23.55 26.97
N LEU A 660 32.60 -23.09 27.01
CA LEU A 660 32.23 -22.10 28.01
C LEU A 660 31.92 -22.88 29.26
N SER A 661 32.92 -22.96 30.14
CA SER A 661 32.74 -23.50 31.48
C SER A 661 31.67 -22.67 32.22
N GLN A 662 30.96 -23.27 33.16
CA GLN A 662 30.07 -22.57 34.07
C GLN A 662 30.72 -21.30 34.67
N ASN A 663 32.02 -21.28 34.84
CA ASN A 663 32.81 -20.14 35.35
C ASN A 663 32.83 -18.93 34.36
N ALA A 664 32.63 -19.12 33.05
CA ALA A 664 32.55 -17.99 32.10
C ALA A 664 31.16 -17.34 32.10
N LEU A 665 30.13 -18.01 32.61
CA LEU A 665 28.83 -17.43 32.90
C LEU A 665 28.82 -16.60 34.19
N GLU A 666 29.76 -16.86 35.11
CA GLU A 666 29.92 -16.12 36.35
C GLU A 666 30.80 -14.86 36.19
N ASP A 667 31.62 -14.79 35.13
CA ASP A 667 32.42 -13.60 34.84
C ASP A 667 31.59 -12.62 33.94
N HIS A 668 30.56 -12.06 34.57
CA HIS A 668 29.65 -11.10 33.93
C HIS A 668 30.36 -9.89 33.30
N GLY A 669 31.51 -9.50 33.79
CA GLY A 669 32.28 -8.35 33.33
C GLY A 669 32.85 -8.53 31.92
N SER A 670 33.36 -9.70 31.57
CA SER A 670 34.02 -9.93 30.27
C SER A 670 33.03 -10.08 29.11
N VAL A 671 31.88 -10.71 29.34
CA VAL A 671 30.80 -10.88 28.33
C VAL A 671 30.16 -9.53 28.00
N TRP A 672 29.90 -8.73 29.02
CA TRP A 672 29.36 -7.39 28.89
C TRP A 672 30.32 -6.45 28.15
N HIS A 673 31.56 -6.44 28.50
CA HIS A 673 32.56 -5.62 27.85
C HIS A 673 32.74 -5.99 26.37
N THR A 674 32.77 -7.26 26.07
CA THR A 674 32.85 -7.76 24.69
C THR A 674 31.58 -7.38 23.87
N TYR A 675 30.43 -7.45 24.51
CA TYR A 675 29.16 -7.10 23.88
C TYR A 675 29.08 -5.59 23.60
N GLU A 676 29.36 -4.72 24.56
CA GLU A 676 29.35 -3.26 24.38
C GLU A 676 30.41 -2.83 23.36
N LYS A 677 31.59 -3.40 23.40
CA LYS A 677 32.62 -3.14 22.40
C LYS A 677 32.17 -3.54 20.98
N HIS A 678 31.55 -4.70 20.85
CA HIS A 678 31.01 -5.13 19.55
C HIS A 678 29.90 -4.18 19.05
N ARG A 679 29.04 -3.74 19.96
CA ARG A 679 27.97 -2.77 19.66
C ARG A 679 28.53 -1.40 19.25
N GLU A 680 29.69 -1.00 19.77
CA GLU A 680 30.40 0.21 19.35
C GLU A 680 31.01 0.04 17.94
N GLU A 681 31.60 -1.11 17.65
CA GLU A 681 32.20 -1.43 16.36
C GLU A 681 31.15 -1.64 15.27
N THR A 682 30.00 -2.24 15.62
CA THR A 682 28.91 -2.58 14.70
C THR A 682 27.58 -2.13 15.28
N PRO A 683 27.21 -0.85 15.12
CA PRO A 683 25.95 -0.33 15.67
C PRO A 683 24.72 -1.05 15.15
N PHE A 684 23.80 -1.44 16.02
CA PHE A 684 22.53 -2.03 15.65
C PHE A 684 21.64 -1.02 14.92
N ALA A 685 20.71 -1.49 14.11
CA ALA A 685 19.82 -0.62 13.35
C ALA A 685 18.97 0.28 14.26
N VAL A 686 18.54 -0.19 15.44
CA VAL A 686 17.82 0.62 16.43
C VAL A 686 18.72 1.71 17.02
N ASP A 687 19.99 1.40 17.32
CA ASP A 687 20.96 2.38 17.83
C ASP A 687 21.24 3.47 16.81
N GLN A 688 21.42 3.08 15.53
CA GLN A 688 21.58 4.01 14.42
C GLN A 688 20.40 4.97 14.31
N ILE A 689 19.16 4.46 14.45
CA ILE A 689 17.94 5.27 14.43
C ILE A 689 17.90 6.25 15.61
N LEU A 690 18.15 5.77 16.83
CA LEU A 690 18.18 6.62 18.02
C LEU A 690 19.20 7.75 17.86
N GLU A 691 20.43 7.41 17.47
CA GLU A 691 21.50 8.39 17.23
C GLU A 691 21.12 9.40 16.14
N ALA A 692 20.54 8.93 15.03
CA ALA A 692 20.15 9.79 13.91
C ALA A 692 19.07 10.81 14.31
N VAL A 693 18.17 10.46 15.22
CA VAL A 693 17.13 11.38 15.73
C VAL A 693 17.57 12.19 16.94
N GLY A 694 18.85 12.09 17.35
CA GLY A 694 19.43 12.87 18.45
C GLY A 694 19.16 12.29 19.85
N LEU A 695 18.84 11.02 19.94
CA LEU A 695 18.73 10.27 21.19
C LEU A 695 19.98 9.42 21.41
N ASN A 696 20.26 9.05 22.66
CA ASN A 696 21.33 8.11 22.95
C ASN A 696 20.84 6.67 22.83
N LYS A 697 21.75 5.74 22.57
CA LYS A 697 21.44 4.31 22.62
C LYS A 697 21.09 3.88 24.06
N LEU A 698 20.10 3.02 24.19
CA LEU A 698 19.74 2.47 25.49
C LEU A 698 20.79 1.45 25.94
N PRO A 699 21.18 1.44 27.22
CA PRO A 699 22.03 0.39 27.78
C PRO A 699 21.31 -0.96 27.69
N LEU A 700 22.05 -2.05 27.77
CA LEU A 700 21.44 -3.38 27.82
C LEU A 700 20.61 -3.54 29.11
N TYR A 701 21.08 -2.98 30.19
CA TYR A 701 20.41 -2.96 31.49
C TYR A 701 20.51 -1.56 32.07
N GLY A 702 19.40 -0.90 32.27
CA GLY A 702 19.38 0.50 32.71
C GLY A 702 18.32 0.78 33.78
N SER A 703 18.58 1.78 34.61
CA SER A 703 17.61 2.25 35.59
C SER A 703 16.43 2.98 34.91
N THR A 704 15.27 3.03 35.58
CA THR A 704 14.11 3.78 35.13
C THR A 704 14.44 5.24 34.83
N GLY A 705 15.21 5.90 35.67
CA GLY A 705 15.67 7.28 35.49
C GLY A 705 16.55 7.46 34.25
N GLU A 706 17.45 6.52 33.99
CA GLU A 706 18.30 6.54 32.80
C GLU A 706 17.50 6.32 31.50
N ILE A 707 16.60 5.35 31.46
CA ILE A 707 15.71 5.10 30.31
C ILE A 707 14.86 6.33 30.00
N LYS A 708 14.25 6.95 31.03
CA LYS A 708 13.47 8.19 30.89
C LYS A 708 14.29 9.32 30.26
N ARG A 709 15.53 9.50 30.75
CA ARG A 709 16.44 10.54 30.25
C ARG A 709 16.82 10.30 28.80
N ILE A 710 17.21 9.08 28.44
CA ILE A 710 17.64 8.71 27.07
C ILE A 710 16.51 8.87 26.09
N LEU A 711 15.31 8.41 26.43
CA LEU A 711 14.14 8.45 25.55
C LEU A 711 13.39 9.80 25.55
N GLY A 712 13.90 10.80 26.25
CA GLY A 712 13.30 12.14 26.29
C GLY A 712 11.93 12.21 26.98
N ILE A 713 11.67 11.31 27.94
CA ILE A 713 10.45 11.26 28.76
C ILE A 713 10.72 11.53 30.24
N HIS A 714 11.75 12.31 30.54
CA HIS A 714 12.19 12.62 31.90
C HIS A 714 11.10 13.29 32.77
N SER A 715 10.19 14.04 32.14
CA SER A 715 9.05 14.69 32.82
C SER A 715 7.88 13.74 33.14
N VAL A 716 7.89 12.52 32.60
CA VAL A 716 6.83 11.53 32.83
C VAL A 716 7.04 10.87 34.19
N THR A 717 5.99 10.76 35.02
CA THR A 717 6.04 9.99 36.26
C THR A 717 6.21 8.50 35.96
N GLU A 718 6.76 7.73 36.89
CA GLU A 718 6.99 6.30 36.70
C GLU A 718 5.70 5.54 36.47
N GLU A 719 4.63 5.91 37.19
CA GLU A 719 3.29 5.35 36.99
C GLU A 719 2.74 5.59 35.57
N ASN A 720 3.04 6.76 34.97
CA ASN A 720 2.60 7.08 33.62
C ASN A 720 3.49 6.50 32.50
N MET A 721 4.60 5.85 32.85
CA MET A 721 5.41 5.10 31.88
C MET A 721 4.73 3.81 31.41
N LEU A 722 3.83 3.28 32.23
CA LEU A 722 3.14 2.01 31.99
C LEU A 722 1.63 2.24 31.81
N ALA A 723 1.03 1.43 30.98
CA ALA A 723 -0.42 1.36 30.96
C ALA A 723 -0.94 0.82 32.31
N PRO A 724 -2.07 1.34 32.86
CA PRO A 724 -2.60 0.89 34.15
C PRO A 724 -2.76 -0.64 34.22
N GLU A 725 -3.26 -1.26 33.17
CA GLU A 725 -3.45 -2.72 33.10
C GLU A 725 -2.10 -3.47 33.14
N TYR A 726 -1.07 -2.90 32.50
CA TYR A 726 0.28 -3.47 32.55
C TYR A 726 0.87 -3.34 33.94
N LEU A 727 0.71 -2.19 34.60
CA LEU A 727 1.22 -1.94 35.95
C LEU A 727 0.54 -2.84 36.99
N GLU A 728 -0.77 -3.08 36.86
CA GLU A 728 -1.50 -4.03 37.68
C GLU A 728 -0.93 -5.45 37.51
N ASN A 729 -0.74 -5.90 36.27
CA ASN A 729 -0.15 -7.20 35.99
C ASN A 729 1.29 -7.30 36.52
N TYR A 730 2.09 -6.25 36.36
CA TYR A 730 3.47 -6.18 36.93
C TYR A 730 3.46 -6.42 38.44
N ARG A 731 2.59 -5.72 39.18
CA ARG A 731 2.46 -5.87 40.66
C ARG A 731 2.02 -7.27 41.04
N HIS A 732 1.12 -7.91 40.28
CA HIS A 732 0.74 -9.31 40.52
C HIS A 732 1.92 -10.27 40.37
N VAL A 733 2.66 -10.15 39.24
CA VAL A 733 3.83 -11.01 38.97
C VAL A 733 4.91 -10.86 40.05
N VAL A 734 5.15 -9.63 40.49
CA VAL A 734 6.13 -9.37 41.59
C VAL A 734 5.67 -10.00 42.89
N ASN A 735 4.40 -9.84 43.26
CA ASN A 735 3.86 -10.40 44.51
C ASN A 735 3.87 -11.94 44.51
N ASP A 736 3.60 -12.57 43.36
CA ASP A 736 3.64 -14.03 43.23
C ASP A 736 5.08 -14.57 43.38
N ASN A 737 6.06 -13.85 42.79
CA ASN A 737 7.48 -14.21 42.91
C ASN A 737 8.06 -13.97 44.29
N LEU A 738 7.50 -13.05 45.12
CA LEU A 738 7.90 -12.84 46.49
C LEU A 738 7.30 -13.87 47.45
N ARG A 739 6.23 -14.56 47.03
CA ARG A 739 5.56 -15.62 47.82
C ARG A 739 6.07 -17.02 47.51
N SER A 740 6.73 -17.21 46.37
CA SER A 740 7.38 -18.47 45.97
C SER A 740 8.83 -18.51 46.42
#